data_ebd5345a848f6ff2e5e25b4be57633d9
#
_entry.id   ebd5345a848f6ff2e5e25b4be57633d9
#
_cell.length_a   1.000
_cell.length_b   1.000
_cell.length_c   1.000
_cell.angle_alpha   90.00
_cell.angle_beta   90.00
_cell.angle_gamma   90.00
#
_symmetry.space_group_name_H-M   'P 1'
#
loop_
_entity.id
_entity.type
_entity.pdbx_description
1 polymer ?
#
loop_
_entity_poly.entity_id
_entity_poly.type
_entity_poly.pdbx_seq_one_letter_code
_entity_poly.pdbx_strand_id
1 'polypeptide(L)'
;MKIHVVGGGPAGLYFAILMKHAWPETQITVFERNRADDTFGFGVVFSAETLSTLERYDRESYRAITDNFAYWDDIEIHFKDLVQRVGGNGFCGCSRMTLLKLLQARAHGLGVELRFETEVPADLAAHRDADLIVAADGANSAIRARYQDHFGSEIDFRPNKFAWMGSTRSFDAFSFFFRETEYGIFIAHCYQYEPNRSTWIMEVQPDTFHKAGLDKLDEAQSAQLLEGVFAKELQGHRLLVNRSTWRNFPRVSNERWVKDNTVLMGDAKATAHFSIGSGTKLAMEDAGALFDSFRAVGGRDVAKALSHFETTRREEVEKTQHAADVSLVWFEHIDRFWDMDPSRFAFGLMTRSKAITYDNLRLRAPEFVDEIDRVSAREARSQGFDVDVANPTAPMFQPFRLRGMTINNRVVVSPMCQYSAVDGMPGDWHLVHYGARAIGGAGLLFTEMTNVSRDARISPGCAGMYSDAHEAAWKRIVDFVHANSRAKFCLQLGHAGRKGATKLMWEGIDEPLEQGAWPIVAPSPIPYFPQSQVPREMTRADMDEVVVDYVAATKRALRAGFDMVELHAAHGYLLASFISPLTNKRADAYGGPLANRMRFPLEVFRAMRAAWPDEKPMSVRISATDWVDGGLTGDDAVVVARMFAEAGCDLIDVSTGQTTPDAKPVYGRMYQTPFADQIRNEAGLATMCVGTITSADQVNTIVAAGRADLVALARPHLVDPAFTMQAAAWYGAQSIHCPPQYLAGLEQLFRNSEREREEITELRLKVKPKAHDAPWRQAAE
;
A
#
# COMPACT_ATOMS: atom_id res chain seq x y z
N MET A 1 -4.58 11.19 -42.98
CA MET A 1 -3.64 10.61 -42.00
C MET A 1 -3.62 9.11 -42.17
N LYS A 2 -2.42 8.53 -42.20
CA LYS A 2 -2.21 7.08 -42.31
C LYS A 2 -1.72 6.52 -40.97
N ILE A 3 -2.48 5.58 -40.39
CA ILE A 3 -2.20 4.98 -39.07
C ILE A 3 -1.96 3.49 -39.25
N HIS A 4 -0.84 3.01 -38.72
CA HIS A 4 -0.55 1.60 -38.57
C HIS A 4 -0.64 1.20 -37.11
N VAL A 5 -1.49 0.22 -36.79
CA VAL A 5 -1.65 -0.35 -35.44
C VAL A 5 -1.04 -1.74 -35.45
N VAL A 6 -0.05 -1.97 -34.61
CA VAL A 6 0.63 -3.26 -34.46
C VAL A 6 0.07 -3.95 -33.22
N GLY A 7 -0.71 -5.01 -33.45
CA GLY A 7 -1.43 -5.76 -32.44
C GLY A 7 -2.96 -5.57 -32.53
N GLY A 8 -3.69 -6.66 -32.84
CA GLY A 8 -5.14 -6.76 -32.92
C GLY A 8 -5.83 -7.08 -31.59
N GLY A 9 -5.21 -6.71 -30.47
CA GLY A 9 -5.79 -6.79 -29.13
C GLY A 9 -6.80 -5.67 -28.84
N PRO A 10 -7.45 -5.69 -27.64
CA PRO A 10 -8.47 -4.70 -27.28
C PRO A 10 -8.00 -3.25 -27.40
N ALA A 11 -6.76 -2.93 -27.00
CA ALA A 11 -6.21 -1.58 -27.10
C ALA A 11 -6.13 -1.09 -28.54
N GLY A 12 -5.50 -1.88 -29.42
CA GLY A 12 -5.28 -1.51 -30.83
C GLY A 12 -6.56 -1.40 -31.61
N LEU A 13 -7.46 -2.39 -31.46
CA LEU A 13 -8.78 -2.38 -32.14
C LEU A 13 -9.64 -1.22 -31.67
N TYR A 14 -9.71 -0.97 -30.35
CA TYR A 14 -10.55 0.10 -29.83
C TYR A 14 -10.05 1.49 -30.23
N PHE A 15 -8.74 1.71 -30.22
CA PHE A 15 -8.16 2.95 -30.76
C PHE A 15 -8.48 3.15 -32.22
N ALA A 16 -8.34 2.09 -33.03
CA ALA A 16 -8.68 2.14 -34.47
C ALA A 16 -10.15 2.49 -34.70
N ILE A 17 -11.07 1.91 -33.91
CA ILE A 17 -12.51 2.21 -33.93
C ILE A 17 -12.75 3.69 -33.63
N LEU A 18 -12.22 4.22 -32.54
CA LEU A 18 -12.43 5.61 -32.12
C LEU A 18 -11.91 6.61 -33.17
N MET A 19 -10.71 6.39 -33.68
CA MET A 19 -10.12 7.24 -34.71
C MET A 19 -10.91 7.20 -36.01
N LYS A 20 -11.29 6.01 -36.46
CA LYS A 20 -12.04 5.84 -37.73
C LYS A 20 -13.46 6.37 -37.62
N HIS A 21 -14.11 6.24 -36.46
CA HIS A 21 -15.43 6.80 -36.20
C HIS A 21 -15.42 8.33 -36.23
N ALA A 22 -14.42 8.97 -35.61
CA ALA A 22 -14.32 10.43 -35.54
C ALA A 22 -13.80 11.07 -36.84
N TRP A 23 -12.89 10.39 -37.55
CA TRP A 23 -12.27 10.84 -38.78
C TRP A 23 -12.35 9.75 -39.87
N PRO A 24 -13.50 9.60 -40.56
CA PRO A 24 -13.75 8.54 -41.54
C PRO A 24 -12.75 8.49 -42.71
N GLU A 25 -12.11 9.61 -43.05
CA GLU A 25 -11.10 9.73 -44.10
C GLU A 25 -9.74 9.15 -43.70
N THR A 26 -9.51 8.85 -42.44
CA THR A 26 -8.24 8.30 -41.94
C THR A 26 -8.05 6.88 -42.46
N GLN A 27 -6.89 6.62 -43.02
CA GLN A 27 -6.49 5.26 -43.44
C GLN A 27 -5.88 4.53 -42.24
N ILE A 28 -6.55 3.49 -41.77
CA ILE A 28 -6.11 2.72 -40.61
C ILE A 28 -5.98 1.26 -41.00
N THR A 29 -4.78 0.70 -40.75
CA THR A 29 -4.51 -0.72 -40.91
C THR A 29 -4.05 -1.31 -39.59
N VAL A 30 -4.72 -2.34 -39.12
CA VAL A 30 -4.36 -3.13 -37.92
C VAL A 30 -3.66 -4.41 -38.38
N PHE A 31 -2.45 -4.64 -37.89
CA PHE A 31 -1.67 -5.83 -38.17
C PHE A 31 -1.69 -6.76 -36.96
N GLU A 32 -2.09 -7.99 -37.12
CA GLU A 32 -2.12 -9.02 -36.08
C GLU A 32 -1.38 -10.27 -36.60
N ARG A 33 -0.43 -10.76 -35.78
CA ARG A 33 0.40 -11.93 -36.14
C ARG A 33 -0.35 -13.26 -36.05
N ASN A 34 -1.39 -13.31 -35.21
CA ASN A 34 -2.22 -14.50 -35.03
C ASN A 34 -3.42 -14.48 -35.99
N ARG A 35 -4.16 -15.59 -36.03
CA ARG A 35 -5.44 -15.69 -36.73
C ARG A 35 -6.50 -14.87 -36.02
N ALA A 36 -7.56 -14.49 -36.71
CA ALA A 36 -8.68 -13.71 -36.19
C ALA A 36 -9.41 -14.37 -35.01
N ASP A 37 -9.43 -15.69 -35.00
CA ASP A 37 -10.08 -16.53 -33.99
C ASP A 37 -9.10 -17.15 -32.98
N ASP A 38 -7.84 -16.69 -32.95
CA ASP A 38 -6.83 -17.20 -32.01
C ASP A 38 -6.71 -16.29 -30.78
N THR A 39 -6.92 -16.86 -29.58
CA THR A 39 -6.75 -16.17 -28.33
C THR A 39 -6.28 -17.14 -27.25
N PHE A 40 -5.62 -16.65 -26.23
CA PHE A 40 -5.25 -17.41 -25.04
C PHE A 40 -6.11 -16.97 -23.85
N GLY A 41 -6.26 -17.89 -22.88
CA GLY A 41 -7.11 -17.66 -21.71
C GLY A 41 -8.60 -17.77 -22.05
N PHE A 42 -9.46 -17.30 -21.16
CA PHE A 42 -10.89 -17.56 -21.22
C PHE A 42 -11.71 -16.26 -21.14
N GLY A 43 -11.94 -15.72 -19.94
CA GLY A 43 -12.73 -14.53 -19.72
C GLY A 43 -11.92 -13.27 -19.44
N VAL A 44 -12.56 -12.14 -19.58
CA VAL A 44 -12.08 -10.81 -19.16
C VAL A 44 -13.11 -10.17 -18.23
N VAL A 45 -12.62 -9.37 -17.26
CA VAL A 45 -13.46 -8.70 -16.25
C VAL A 45 -13.40 -7.19 -16.46
N PHE A 46 -14.55 -6.55 -16.25
CA PHE A 46 -14.70 -5.10 -16.25
C PHE A 46 -15.42 -4.64 -14.98
N SER A 47 -15.17 -3.42 -14.56
CA SER A 47 -15.97 -2.72 -13.56
C SER A 47 -17.02 -1.81 -14.19
N ALA A 48 -18.06 -1.44 -13.45
CA ALA A 48 -19.09 -0.51 -13.91
C ALA A 48 -18.48 0.85 -14.35
N GLU A 49 -17.41 1.30 -13.71
CA GLU A 49 -16.69 2.53 -14.06
C GLU A 49 -16.08 2.45 -15.48
N THR A 50 -15.48 1.31 -15.82
CA THR A 50 -14.92 1.08 -17.15
C THR A 50 -16.00 1.14 -18.22
N LEU A 51 -17.17 0.58 -17.94
CA LEU A 51 -18.28 0.57 -18.86
C LEU A 51 -18.80 1.99 -19.17
N SER A 52 -18.86 2.86 -18.16
CA SER A 52 -19.27 4.26 -18.37
C SER A 52 -18.31 5.02 -19.30
N THR A 53 -17.02 4.69 -19.23
CA THR A 53 -16.01 5.25 -20.13
C THR A 53 -16.20 4.77 -21.58
N LEU A 54 -16.49 3.48 -21.78
CA LEU A 54 -16.78 2.94 -23.12
C LEU A 54 -18.04 3.56 -23.72
N GLU A 55 -19.12 3.74 -22.94
CA GLU A 55 -20.36 4.37 -23.41
C GLU A 55 -20.13 5.79 -23.91
N ARG A 56 -19.25 6.54 -23.23
CA ARG A 56 -18.91 7.93 -23.62
C ARG A 56 -18.20 8.01 -24.96
N TYR A 57 -17.37 7.04 -25.29
CA TYR A 57 -16.54 7.08 -26.52
C TYR A 57 -17.21 6.47 -27.73
N ASP A 58 -17.80 5.27 -27.63
CA ASP A 58 -18.51 4.59 -28.72
C ASP A 58 -19.67 3.76 -28.16
N ARG A 59 -20.86 4.35 -28.21
CA ARG A 59 -22.06 3.74 -27.67
C ARG A 59 -22.44 2.43 -28.37
N GLU A 60 -22.04 2.24 -29.63
CA GLU A 60 -22.32 1.01 -30.38
C GLU A 60 -21.42 -0.14 -29.88
N SER A 61 -20.10 0.11 -29.71
CA SER A 61 -19.21 -0.87 -29.05
C SER A 61 -19.67 -1.17 -27.64
N TYR A 62 -20.06 -0.14 -26.87
CA TYR A 62 -20.57 -0.33 -25.50
C TYR A 62 -21.77 -1.29 -25.48
N ARG A 63 -22.79 -1.06 -26.31
CA ARG A 63 -23.97 -1.93 -26.36
C ARG A 63 -23.64 -3.35 -26.81
N ALA A 64 -22.87 -3.49 -27.90
CA ALA A 64 -22.47 -4.79 -28.39
C ALA A 64 -21.71 -5.62 -27.34
N ILE A 65 -20.85 -4.97 -26.55
CA ILE A 65 -20.08 -5.62 -25.50
C ILE A 65 -20.98 -5.96 -24.30
N THR A 66 -21.80 -5.01 -23.82
CA THR A 66 -22.64 -5.20 -22.63
C THR A 66 -23.74 -6.23 -22.80
N ASP A 67 -24.27 -6.38 -24.02
CA ASP A 67 -25.30 -7.41 -24.36
C ASP A 67 -24.75 -8.84 -24.24
N ASN A 68 -23.41 -9.01 -24.16
CA ASN A 68 -22.73 -10.30 -24.06
C ASN A 68 -22.07 -10.53 -22.69
N PHE A 69 -22.38 -9.74 -21.67
CA PHE A 69 -21.77 -9.87 -20.35
C PHE A 69 -22.52 -10.83 -19.43
N ALA A 70 -21.74 -11.56 -18.63
CA ALA A 70 -22.17 -12.09 -17.35
C ALA A 70 -21.92 -11.03 -16.27
N TYR A 71 -22.93 -10.78 -15.43
CA TYR A 71 -22.87 -9.75 -14.39
C TYR A 71 -22.91 -10.38 -13.01
N TRP A 72 -22.14 -9.82 -12.07
CA TRP A 72 -22.21 -10.15 -10.64
C TRP A 72 -21.83 -8.94 -9.80
N ASP A 73 -22.41 -8.88 -8.61
CA ASP A 73 -22.19 -7.79 -7.66
C ASP A 73 -21.29 -8.21 -6.50
N ASP A 74 -21.25 -9.50 -6.24
CA ASP A 74 -20.61 -10.06 -5.06
C ASP A 74 -19.20 -10.56 -5.35
N ILE A 75 -18.34 -10.41 -4.32
CA ILE A 75 -17.11 -11.17 -4.17
C ILE A 75 -17.34 -12.22 -3.08
N GLU A 76 -16.98 -13.46 -3.34
CA GLU A 76 -17.07 -14.57 -2.41
C GLU A 76 -15.67 -15.09 -2.06
N ILE A 77 -15.37 -15.19 -0.78
CA ILE A 77 -14.05 -15.57 -0.27
C ILE A 77 -14.20 -16.87 0.51
N HIS A 78 -13.55 -17.95 0.04
CA HIS A 78 -13.50 -19.24 0.70
C HIS A 78 -12.12 -19.42 1.33
N PHE A 79 -12.07 -19.26 2.65
CA PHE A 79 -10.85 -19.42 3.42
C PHE A 79 -11.11 -20.27 4.66
N LYS A 80 -10.40 -21.39 4.78
CA LYS A 80 -10.66 -22.41 5.83
C LYS A 80 -12.14 -22.80 5.80
N ASP A 81 -12.84 -22.66 6.91
CA ASP A 81 -14.28 -22.99 7.02
C ASP A 81 -15.19 -21.77 6.74
N LEU A 82 -14.62 -20.60 6.52
CA LEU A 82 -15.37 -19.38 6.23
C LEU A 82 -15.71 -19.30 4.74
N VAL A 83 -16.98 -18.94 4.47
CA VAL A 83 -17.41 -18.40 3.19
C VAL A 83 -17.95 -17.00 3.43
N GLN A 84 -17.19 -15.99 3.04
CA GLN A 84 -17.58 -14.59 3.21
C GLN A 84 -17.99 -14.00 1.87
N ARG A 85 -19.21 -13.46 1.82
CA ARG A 85 -19.74 -12.76 0.65
C ARG A 85 -19.82 -11.27 0.90
N VAL A 86 -19.36 -10.47 -0.07
CA VAL A 86 -19.29 -9.00 0.00
C VAL A 86 -19.86 -8.41 -1.27
N GLY A 87 -21.00 -7.72 -1.17
CA GLY A 87 -21.69 -7.10 -2.28
C GLY A 87 -21.19 -5.70 -2.64
N GLY A 88 -21.88 -5.08 -3.60
CA GLY A 88 -21.66 -3.68 -3.99
C GLY A 88 -20.38 -3.45 -4.83
N ASN A 89 -19.90 -4.46 -5.56
CA ASN A 89 -18.66 -4.36 -6.34
C ASN A 89 -18.92 -4.02 -7.82
N GLY A 90 -20.07 -4.42 -8.38
CA GLY A 90 -20.49 -4.08 -9.75
C GLY A 90 -19.52 -4.56 -10.82
N PHE A 91 -19.30 -5.87 -10.91
CA PHE A 91 -18.44 -6.46 -11.93
C PHE A 91 -19.25 -7.09 -13.09
N CYS A 92 -18.58 -7.20 -14.22
CA CYS A 92 -19.06 -7.98 -15.35
C CYS A 92 -17.90 -8.64 -16.08
N GLY A 93 -18.21 -9.71 -16.78
CA GLY A 93 -17.23 -10.45 -17.57
C GLY A 93 -17.80 -10.93 -18.87
N CYS A 94 -16.94 -11.09 -19.87
CA CYS A 94 -17.28 -11.75 -21.12
C CYS A 94 -16.13 -12.64 -21.59
N SER A 95 -16.43 -13.51 -22.54
CA SER A 95 -15.40 -14.26 -23.24
C SER A 95 -14.42 -13.32 -23.94
N ARG A 96 -13.12 -13.56 -23.76
CA ARG A 96 -12.09 -12.81 -24.48
C ARG A 96 -12.23 -12.92 -25.98
N MET A 97 -12.62 -14.11 -26.47
CA MET A 97 -12.90 -14.34 -27.89
C MET A 97 -14.10 -13.50 -28.36
N THR A 98 -15.18 -13.46 -27.61
CA THR A 98 -16.37 -12.67 -27.91
C THR A 98 -16.02 -11.19 -27.99
N LEU A 99 -15.30 -10.65 -26.98
CA LEU A 99 -14.84 -9.26 -26.99
C LEU A 99 -14.04 -8.94 -28.27
N LEU A 100 -13.07 -9.77 -28.62
CA LEU A 100 -12.24 -9.55 -29.82
C LEU A 100 -13.08 -9.57 -31.10
N LYS A 101 -14.00 -10.53 -31.27
CA LYS A 101 -14.89 -10.61 -32.44
C LYS A 101 -15.79 -9.37 -32.55
N LEU A 102 -16.34 -8.88 -31.47
CA LEU A 102 -17.17 -7.68 -31.45
C LEU A 102 -16.36 -6.43 -31.88
N LEU A 103 -15.16 -6.26 -31.35
CA LEU A 103 -14.28 -5.15 -31.72
C LEU A 103 -13.81 -5.28 -33.19
N GLN A 104 -13.45 -6.48 -33.66
CA GLN A 104 -13.09 -6.73 -35.05
C GLN A 104 -14.26 -6.40 -36.00
N ALA A 105 -15.47 -6.87 -35.70
CA ALA A 105 -16.66 -6.58 -36.50
C ALA A 105 -16.94 -5.06 -36.56
N ARG A 106 -16.83 -4.36 -35.43
CA ARG A 106 -17.02 -2.90 -35.37
C ARG A 106 -15.95 -2.16 -36.18
N ALA A 107 -14.69 -2.52 -36.01
CA ALA A 107 -13.56 -1.92 -36.76
C ALA A 107 -13.75 -2.12 -38.27
N HIS A 108 -14.06 -3.34 -38.70
CA HIS A 108 -14.32 -3.68 -40.10
C HIS A 108 -15.52 -2.90 -40.67
N GLY A 109 -16.62 -2.83 -39.90
CA GLY A 109 -17.83 -2.08 -40.27
C GLY A 109 -17.58 -0.59 -40.45
N LEU A 110 -16.60 -0.02 -39.78
CA LEU A 110 -16.17 1.37 -39.97
C LEU A 110 -15.17 1.55 -41.15
N GLY A 111 -14.68 0.46 -41.75
CA GLY A 111 -13.72 0.49 -42.84
C GLY A 111 -12.25 0.54 -42.36
N VAL A 112 -11.95 0.00 -41.19
CA VAL A 112 -10.59 -0.30 -40.75
C VAL A 112 -10.10 -1.55 -41.47
N GLU A 113 -8.92 -1.51 -42.04
CA GLU A 113 -8.28 -2.68 -42.65
C GLU A 113 -7.67 -3.58 -41.59
N LEU A 114 -8.09 -4.86 -41.51
CA LEU A 114 -7.57 -5.84 -40.56
C LEU A 114 -6.72 -6.88 -41.32
N ARG A 115 -5.43 -6.96 -40.97
CA ARG A 115 -4.47 -7.91 -41.55
C ARG A 115 -4.03 -8.90 -40.50
N PHE A 116 -4.65 -10.06 -40.49
CA PHE A 116 -4.27 -11.19 -39.66
C PHE A 116 -3.11 -11.98 -40.24
N GLU A 117 -2.49 -12.84 -39.42
CA GLU A 117 -1.32 -13.68 -39.81
C GLU A 117 -0.19 -12.81 -40.41
N THR A 118 -0.08 -11.57 -39.94
CA THR A 118 0.88 -10.58 -40.46
C THR A 118 1.72 -10.04 -39.31
N GLU A 119 2.95 -10.53 -39.22
CA GLU A 119 3.92 -10.05 -38.25
C GLU A 119 4.59 -8.77 -38.76
N VAL A 120 4.65 -7.75 -37.91
CA VAL A 120 5.37 -6.50 -38.19
C VAL A 120 6.76 -6.57 -37.58
N PRO A 121 7.81 -6.42 -38.42
CA PRO A 121 9.18 -6.39 -37.90
C PRO A 121 9.41 -5.23 -36.94
N ALA A 122 10.15 -5.49 -35.85
CA ALA A 122 10.37 -4.53 -34.77
C ALA A 122 11.13 -3.26 -35.18
N ASP A 123 11.85 -3.29 -36.33
CA ASP A 123 12.57 -2.13 -36.88
C ASP A 123 11.66 -1.13 -37.61
N LEU A 124 10.38 -1.52 -37.83
CA LEU A 124 9.34 -0.72 -38.48
C LEU A 124 9.74 -0.19 -39.89
N ALA A 125 10.74 -0.79 -40.56
CA ALA A 125 11.30 -0.28 -41.82
C ALA A 125 10.26 -0.18 -42.92
N ALA A 126 9.34 -1.14 -43.01
CA ALA A 126 8.25 -1.18 -43.98
C ALA A 126 7.03 -0.29 -43.63
N HIS A 127 7.04 0.38 -42.47
CA HIS A 127 5.93 1.19 -41.95
C HIS A 127 6.28 2.68 -41.81
N ARG A 128 7.40 3.13 -42.37
CA ARG A 128 7.89 4.52 -42.29
C ARG A 128 6.96 5.54 -42.98
N ASP A 129 6.08 5.07 -43.85
CA ASP A 129 5.09 5.88 -44.55
C ASP A 129 3.83 6.16 -43.76
N ALA A 130 3.72 5.60 -42.57
CA ALA A 130 2.66 5.92 -41.62
C ALA A 130 2.93 7.25 -40.90
N ASP A 131 1.87 8.07 -40.77
CA ASP A 131 1.92 9.28 -39.94
C ASP A 131 2.01 8.93 -38.47
N LEU A 132 1.37 7.81 -38.06
CA LEU A 132 1.35 7.30 -36.68
C LEU A 132 1.49 5.78 -36.67
N ILE A 133 2.33 5.28 -35.77
CA ILE A 133 2.45 3.85 -35.47
C ILE A 133 2.05 3.63 -34.00
N VAL A 134 1.06 2.78 -33.77
CA VAL A 134 0.61 2.39 -32.43
C VAL A 134 1.08 0.98 -32.14
N ALA A 135 2.05 0.84 -31.23
CA ALA A 135 2.58 -0.44 -30.78
C ALA A 135 1.72 -0.98 -29.63
N ALA A 136 0.75 -1.83 -29.96
CA ALA A 136 -0.17 -2.52 -29.05
C ALA A 136 0.03 -4.05 -29.10
N ASP A 137 1.27 -4.49 -29.30
CA ASP A 137 1.71 -5.88 -29.53
C ASP A 137 1.88 -6.70 -28.24
N GLY A 138 1.37 -6.17 -27.11
CA GLY A 138 1.20 -6.88 -25.84
C GLY A 138 2.45 -6.92 -24.96
N ALA A 139 2.36 -7.66 -23.84
CA ALA A 139 3.41 -7.70 -22.80
C ALA A 139 4.79 -8.14 -23.35
N ASN A 140 4.82 -8.97 -24.39
CA ASN A 140 6.04 -9.42 -25.06
C ASN A 140 6.35 -8.56 -26.31
N SER A 141 6.08 -7.27 -26.27
CA SER A 141 6.28 -6.35 -27.39
C SER A 141 7.69 -6.42 -27.96
N ALA A 142 7.78 -6.76 -29.25
CA ALA A 142 9.05 -6.78 -29.98
C ALA A 142 9.54 -5.35 -30.26
N ILE A 143 8.62 -4.41 -30.48
CA ILE A 143 8.93 -2.99 -30.71
C ILE A 143 9.53 -2.38 -29.45
N ARG A 144 8.90 -2.60 -28.26
CA ARG A 144 9.46 -2.15 -26.97
C ARG A 144 10.87 -2.74 -26.76
N ALA A 145 11.04 -4.04 -26.94
CA ALA A 145 12.33 -4.72 -26.76
C ALA A 145 13.41 -4.17 -27.69
N ARG A 146 13.07 -3.85 -28.95
CA ARG A 146 14.01 -3.27 -29.92
C ARG A 146 14.52 -1.90 -29.51
N TYR A 147 13.70 -1.10 -28.85
CA TYR A 147 14.01 0.28 -28.46
C TYR A 147 14.01 0.46 -26.94
N GLN A 148 14.36 -0.59 -26.18
CA GLN A 148 14.29 -0.62 -24.72
C GLN A 148 15.04 0.53 -24.05
N ASP A 149 16.25 0.89 -24.57
CA ASP A 149 17.06 1.99 -24.02
C ASP A 149 16.38 3.35 -24.22
N HIS A 150 15.67 3.54 -25.33
CA HIS A 150 14.92 4.78 -25.57
C HIS A 150 13.70 4.88 -24.66
N PHE A 151 12.95 3.80 -24.51
CA PHE A 151 11.76 3.77 -23.67
C PHE A 151 12.07 3.71 -22.16
N GLY A 152 13.33 3.39 -21.77
CA GLY A 152 13.69 3.12 -20.38
C GLY A 152 12.86 1.94 -19.85
N SER A 153 12.83 0.85 -20.61
CA SER A 153 11.94 -0.28 -20.32
C SER A 153 12.47 -1.14 -19.20
N GLU A 154 11.64 -1.41 -18.22
CA GLU A 154 11.89 -2.38 -17.15
C GLU A 154 10.84 -3.48 -17.18
N ILE A 155 11.30 -4.73 -17.01
CA ILE A 155 10.43 -5.90 -16.88
C ILE A 155 10.84 -6.67 -15.64
N ASP A 156 9.99 -6.64 -14.63
CA ASP A 156 10.13 -7.41 -13.39
C ASP A 156 9.24 -8.66 -13.46
N PHE A 157 9.84 -9.85 -13.48
CA PHE A 157 9.12 -11.11 -13.43
C PHE A 157 8.81 -11.48 -11.99
N ARG A 158 7.54 -11.36 -11.61
CA ARG A 158 7.08 -11.63 -10.25
C ARG A 158 7.22 -13.10 -9.87
N PRO A 159 7.50 -13.42 -8.59
CA PRO A 159 7.88 -14.77 -8.17
C PRO A 159 6.75 -15.79 -8.32
N ASN A 160 5.50 -15.44 -8.01
CA ASN A 160 4.39 -16.39 -8.09
C ASN A 160 4.20 -16.94 -9.51
N LYS A 161 3.83 -18.20 -9.57
CA LYS A 161 3.42 -18.87 -10.80
C LYS A 161 1.91 -18.84 -10.94
N PHE A 162 1.44 -18.58 -12.15
CA PHE A 162 0.01 -18.67 -12.45
C PHE A 162 -0.25 -19.42 -13.77
N ALA A 163 -1.44 -20.02 -13.85
CA ALA A 163 -1.97 -20.61 -15.06
C ALA A 163 -3.44 -20.23 -15.23
N TRP A 164 -3.85 -19.90 -16.46
CA TRP A 164 -5.24 -19.65 -16.80
C TRP A 164 -5.93 -20.92 -17.26
N MET A 165 -6.98 -21.31 -16.56
CA MET A 165 -7.84 -22.44 -16.89
C MET A 165 -9.30 -21.99 -17.01
N GLY A 166 -10.13 -22.84 -17.62
CA GLY A 166 -11.57 -22.69 -17.66
C GLY A 166 -12.27 -23.82 -16.93
N SER A 167 -13.57 -23.70 -16.74
CA SER A 167 -14.44 -24.80 -16.30
C SER A 167 -15.87 -24.60 -16.82
N THR A 168 -16.64 -25.70 -16.79
CA THR A 168 -18.10 -25.67 -17.04
C THR A 168 -18.91 -25.32 -15.78
N ARG A 169 -18.24 -25.14 -14.61
CA ARG A 169 -18.90 -24.67 -13.40
C ARG A 169 -19.31 -23.20 -13.52
N SER A 170 -20.56 -22.90 -13.21
CA SER A 170 -21.06 -21.52 -13.15
C SER A 170 -20.80 -20.87 -11.80
N PHE A 171 -20.71 -19.52 -11.81
CA PHE A 171 -20.57 -18.69 -10.62
C PHE A 171 -21.55 -17.51 -10.70
N ASP A 172 -22.09 -17.13 -9.55
CA ASP A 172 -22.92 -15.92 -9.37
C ASP A 172 -22.16 -14.78 -8.64
N ALA A 173 -20.87 -15.01 -8.36
CA ALA A 173 -19.96 -14.07 -7.71
C ALA A 173 -18.54 -14.20 -8.28
N PHE A 174 -17.71 -13.21 -8.06
CA PHE A 174 -16.26 -13.38 -8.19
C PHE A 174 -15.75 -14.16 -6.97
N SER A 175 -15.26 -15.38 -7.16
CA SER A 175 -14.93 -16.29 -6.07
C SER A 175 -13.41 -16.45 -5.92
N PHE A 176 -12.93 -16.29 -4.69
CA PHE A 176 -11.56 -16.64 -4.31
C PHE A 176 -11.58 -17.94 -3.50
N PHE A 177 -10.78 -18.90 -3.90
CA PHE A 177 -10.58 -20.15 -3.16
C PHE A 177 -9.13 -20.25 -2.70
N PHE A 178 -8.95 -20.53 -1.41
CA PHE A 178 -7.65 -20.73 -0.78
C PHE A 178 -7.61 -22.14 -0.21
N ARG A 179 -6.63 -22.95 -0.66
CA ARG A 179 -6.50 -24.35 -0.24
C ARG A 179 -5.08 -24.64 0.19
N GLU A 180 -4.91 -25.10 1.43
CA GLU A 180 -3.66 -25.64 1.92
C GLU A 180 -3.58 -27.14 1.61
N THR A 181 -2.42 -27.57 1.17
CA THR A 181 -2.09 -28.96 0.84
C THR A 181 -0.73 -29.31 1.44
N GLU A 182 -0.33 -30.56 1.32
CA GLU A 182 1.03 -31.00 1.68
C GLU A 182 2.14 -30.28 0.89
N TYR A 183 1.81 -29.68 -0.25
CA TYR A 183 2.75 -28.94 -1.10
C TYR A 183 2.84 -27.45 -0.72
N GLY A 184 1.82 -26.92 -0.05
CA GLY A 184 1.65 -25.51 0.28
C GLY A 184 0.29 -24.98 -0.13
N ILE A 185 0.18 -23.66 -0.28
CA ILE A 185 -1.08 -22.96 -0.54
C ILE A 185 -1.33 -22.83 -2.04
N PHE A 186 -2.55 -23.19 -2.46
CA PHE A 186 -3.09 -22.98 -3.80
C PHE A 186 -4.19 -21.94 -3.76
N ILE A 187 -4.18 -21.03 -4.70
CA ILE A 187 -5.14 -19.93 -4.83
C ILE A 187 -5.84 -20.06 -6.18
N ALA A 188 -7.17 -19.91 -6.20
CA ALA A 188 -7.93 -19.83 -7.43
C ALA A 188 -8.79 -18.57 -7.44
N HIS A 189 -8.67 -17.76 -8.51
CA HIS A 189 -9.49 -16.59 -8.78
C HIS A 189 -10.51 -16.99 -9.86
N CYS A 190 -11.80 -17.04 -9.50
CA CYS A 190 -12.83 -17.64 -10.34
C CYS A 190 -13.94 -16.65 -10.64
N TYR A 191 -14.40 -16.63 -11.88
CA TYR A 191 -15.54 -15.82 -12.30
C TYR A 191 -16.19 -16.36 -13.58
N GLN A 192 -17.48 -16.16 -13.71
CA GLN A 192 -18.23 -16.53 -14.90
C GLN A 192 -17.99 -15.53 -16.03
N TYR A 193 -17.91 -15.99 -17.28
CA TYR A 193 -17.77 -15.14 -18.45
C TYR A 193 -18.79 -15.42 -19.56
N GLU A 194 -19.41 -16.60 -19.53
CA GLU A 194 -20.49 -17.05 -20.43
C GLU A 194 -21.41 -18.01 -19.65
N PRO A 195 -22.64 -18.27 -20.13
CA PRO A 195 -23.49 -19.30 -19.54
C PRO A 195 -22.75 -20.64 -19.45
N ASN A 196 -22.71 -21.24 -18.25
CA ASN A 196 -22.01 -22.50 -17.96
C ASN A 196 -20.50 -22.50 -18.33
N ARG A 197 -19.84 -21.35 -18.24
CA ARG A 197 -18.42 -21.19 -18.49
C ARG A 197 -17.79 -20.22 -17.50
N SER A 198 -16.72 -20.63 -16.87
CA SER A 198 -15.97 -19.80 -15.92
C SER A 198 -14.46 -19.84 -16.16
N THR A 199 -13.82 -18.73 -15.81
CA THR A 199 -12.36 -18.63 -15.70
C THR A 199 -11.91 -19.10 -14.34
N TRP A 200 -10.78 -19.79 -14.30
CA TRP A 200 -10.05 -20.20 -13.11
C TRP A 200 -8.59 -19.82 -13.26
N ILE A 201 -8.18 -18.75 -12.61
CA ILE A 201 -6.77 -18.35 -12.57
C ILE A 201 -6.15 -19.01 -11.34
N MET A 202 -5.29 -19.99 -11.59
CA MET A 202 -4.57 -20.71 -10.54
C MET A 202 -3.29 -19.97 -10.22
N GLU A 203 -3.02 -19.71 -8.94
CA GLU A 203 -1.82 -19.02 -8.49
C GLU A 203 -1.16 -19.78 -7.33
N VAL A 204 0.17 -19.92 -7.36
CA VAL A 204 0.96 -20.56 -6.31
C VAL A 204 2.30 -19.87 -6.11
N GLN A 205 2.81 -19.90 -4.88
CA GLN A 205 4.17 -19.48 -4.56
C GLN A 205 5.21 -20.41 -5.22
N PRO A 206 6.45 -19.94 -5.46
CA PRO A 206 7.52 -20.74 -6.09
C PRO A 206 7.77 -22.10 -5.39
N ASP A 207 7.79 -22.09 -4.06
CA ASP A 207 8.02 -23.31 -3.27
C ASP A 207 6.91 -24.33 -3.47
N THR A 208 5.65 -23.89 -3.43
CA THR A 208 4.48 -24.75 -3.69
C THR A 208 4.53 -25.32 -5.11
N PHE A 209 4.90 -24.48 -6.09
CA PHE A 209 5.04 -24.89 -7.50
C PHE A 209 6.03 -26.05 -7.66
N HIS A 210 7.21 -25.95 -7.05
CA HIS A 210 8.24 -26.99 -7.14
C HIS A 210 7.90 -28.22 -6.30
N LYS A 211 7.38 -28.06 -5.09
CA LYS A 211 6.98 -29.19 -4.21
C LYS A 211 5.86 -30.02 -4.82
N ALA A 212 4.91 -29.38 -5.51
CA ALA A 212 3.83 -30.08 -6.23
C ALA A 212 4.29 -30.69 -7.57
N GLY A 213 5.53 -30.43 -7.99
CA GLY A 213 6.09 -30.95 -9.24
C GLY A 213 5.48 -30.36 -10.50
N LEU A 214 4.82 -29.19 -10.41
CA LEU A 214 4.12 -28.54 -11.52
C LEU A 214 5.06 -28.12 -12.66
N ASP A 215 6.35 -27.98 -12.38
CA ASP A 215 7.41 -27.73 -13.36
C ASP A 215 7.67 -28.90 -14.32
N LYS A 216 7.18 -30.10 -13.99
CA LYS A 216 7.39 -31.35 -14.74
C LYS A 216 6.11 -31.86 -15.42
N LEU A 217 4.96 -31.22 -15.12
CA LEU A 217 3.66 -31.61 -15.64
C LEU A 217 3.31 -30.82 -16.91
N ASP A 218 2.67 -31.50 -17.86
CA ASP A 218 2.00 -30.83 -18.97
C ASP A 218 0.68 -30.17 -18.53
N GLU A 219 0.00 -29.49 -19.46
CA GLU A 219 -1.24 -28.77 -19.16
C GLU A 219 -2.35 -29.70 -18.65
N ALA A 220 -2.49 -30.91 -19.20
CA ALA A 220 -3.53 -31.88 -18.83
C ALA A 220 -3.23 -32.48 -17.46
N GLN A 221 -1.98 -32.84 -17.19
CA GLN A 221 -1.53 -33.35 -15.90
C GLN A 221 -1.66 -32.29 -14.80
N SER A 222 -1.31 -31.02 -15.10
CA SER A 222 -1.50 -29.89 -14.19
C SER A 222 -2.99 -29.71 -13.87
N ALA A 223 -3.87 -29.76 -14.88
CA ALA A 223 -5.31 -29.66 -14.67
C ALA A 223 -5.83 -30.80 -13.78
N GLN A 224 -5.36 -32.05 -13.98
CA GLN A 224 -5.75 -33.20 -13.17
C GLN A 224 -5.33 -33.06 -11.70
N LEU A 225 -4.12 -32.57 -11.41
CA LEU A 225 -3.66 -32.26 -10.06
C LEU A 225 -4.55 -31.21 -9.40
N LEU A 226 -4.82 -30.12 -10.11
CA LEU A 226 -5.65 -29.01 -9.60
C LEU A 226 -7.12 -29.42 -9.42
N GLU A 227 -7.65 -30.32 -10.23
CA GLU A 227 -8.98 -30.92 -10.02
C GLU A 227 -9.03 -31.68 -8.68
N GLY A 228 -7.93 -32.32 -8.27
CA GLY A 228 -7.81 -32.92 -6.95
C GLY A 228 -7.80 -31.90 -5.82
N VAL A 229 -7.00 -30.83 -5.96
CA VAL A 229 -6.89 -29.76 -4.96
C VAL A 229 -8.23 -29.03 -4.78
N PHE A 230 -8.93 -28.72 -5.85
CA PHE A 230 -10.18 -27.98 -5.85
C PHE A 230 -11.43 -28.84 -6.09
N ALA A 231 -11.38 -30.15 -5.77
CA ALA A 231 -12.48 -31.08 -6.03
C ALA A 231 -13.81 -30.63 -5.41
N LYS A 232 -13.77 -30.09 -4.18
CA LYS A 232 -14.95 -29.54 -3.50
C LYS A 232 -15.54 -28.36 -4.25
N GLU A 233 -14.67 -27.46 -4.71
CA GLU A 233 -15.06 -26.21 -5.40
C GLU A 233 -15.48 -26.48 -6.84
N LEU A 234 -14.92 -27.46 -7.50
CA LEU A 234 -15.30 -27.86 -8.85
C LEU A 234 -16.66 -28.59 -8.92
N GLN A 235 -17.11 -29.19 -7.81
CA GLN A 235 -18.43 -29.86 -7.74
C GLN A 235 -18.65 -30.88 -8.85
N GLY A 236 -17.62 -31.63 -9.24
CA GLY A 236 -17.67 -32.64 -10.31
C GLY A 236 -17.44 -32.08 -11.72
N HIS A 237 -17.31 -30.77 -11.89
CA HIS A 237 -16.91 -30.19 -13.17
C HIS A 237 -15.39 -30.38 -13.40
N ARG A 238 -15.00 -30.39 -14.67
CA ARG A 238 -13.59 -30.53 -15.08
C ARG A 238 -12.98 -29.15 -15.37
N LEU A 239 -11.64 -29.08 -15.24
CA LEU A 239 -10.88 -27.96 -15.73
C LEU A 239 -10.63 -28.07 -17.24
N LEU A 240 -10.74 -26.95 -17.93
CA LEU A 240 -10.49 -26.81 -19.36
C LEU A 240 -9.16 -26.09 -19.55
N VAL A 241 -8.35 -26.56 -20.50
CA VAL A 241 -7.06 -25.96 -20.84
C VAL A 241 -7.11 -25.28 -22.22
N ASN A 242 -6.43 -24.16 -22.35
CA ASN A 242 -6.25 -23.41 -23.59
C ASN A 242 -4.94 -22.61 -23.51
N ARG A 243 -3.83 -23.24 -23.88
CA ARG A 243 -2.48 -22.70 -23.67
C ARG A 243 -2.25 -22.31 -22.19
N SER A 244 -2.73 -23.17 -21.28
CA SER A 244 -2.76 -22.99 -19.82
C SER A 244 -1.41 -23.30 -19.17
N THR A 245 -0.33 -22.81 -19.77
CA THR A 245 1.04 -23.03 -19.26
C THR A 245 1.30 -22.17 -18.02
N TRP A 246 2.05 -22.71 -17.07
CA TRP A 246 2.53 -21.97 -15.92
C TRP A 246 3.57 -20.91 -16.31
N ARG A 247 3.38 -19.71 -15.80
CA ARG A 247 4.27 -18.58 -16.11
C ARG A 247 4.36 -17.61 -14.93
N ASN A 248 5.40 -16.78 -14.93
CA ASN A 248 5.53 -15.65 -14.02
C ASN A 248 4.82 -14.42 -14.63
N PHE A 249 4.27 -13.58 -13.80
CA PHE A 249 3.68 -12.32 -14.26
C PHE A 249 4.79 -11.32 -14.62
N PRO A 250 4.84 -10.79 -15.87
CA PRO A 250 5.75 -9.73 -16.24
C PRO A 250 5.16 -8.37 -15.86
N ARG A 251 5.75 -7.70 -14.87
CA ARG A 251 5.45 -6.31 -14.56
C ARG A 251 6.27 -5.43 -15.51
N VAL A 252 5.60 -4.87 -16.50
CA VAL A 252 6.20 -3.99 -17.52
C VAL A 252 5.99 -2.54 -17.11
N SER A 253 7.07 -1.75 -17.14
CA SER A 253 7.05 -0.30 -17.00
C SER A 253 8.00 0.35 -18.01
N ASN A 254 7.71 1.60 -18.38
CA ASN A 254 8.52 2.37 -19.32
C ASN A 254 8.61 3.83 -18.88
N GLU A 255 9.82 4.40 -18.87
CA GLU A 255 10.03 5.82 -18.57
C GLU A 255 9.43 6.74 -19.64
N ARG A 256 9.47 6.31 -20.88
CA ARG A 256 8.91 7.02 -22.04
C ARG A 256 7.99 6.07 -22.81
N TRP A 257 6.97 6.61 -23.42
CA TRP A 257 6.01 5.82 -24.21
C TRP A 257 6.06 6.16 -25.69
N VAL A 258 6.73 7.25 -26.03
CA VAL A 258 6.76 7.80 -27.38
C VAL A 258 8.18 7.78 -27.93
N LYS A 259 8.33 7.32 -29.17
CA LYS A 259 9.54 7.44 -29.99
C LYS A 259 9.17 7.90 -31.39
N ASP A 260 9.60 9.11 -31.76
CA ASP A 260 9.25 9.71 -33.05
C ASP A 260 7.72 9.74 -33.26
N ASN A 261 7.19 9.05 -34.27
CA ASN A 261 5.76 8.88 -34.52
C ASN A 261 5.20 7.53 -33.99
N THR A 262 5.94 6.85 -33.14
CA THR A 262 5.56 5.55 -32.57
C THR A 262 5.20 5.71 -31.09
N VAL A 263 4.06 5.13 -30.67
CA VAL A 263 3.60 5.13 -29.29
C VAL A 263 3.32 3.71 -28.79
N LEU A 264 3.81 3.39 -27.58
CA LEU A 264 3.44 2.17 -26.88
C LEU A 264 2.05 2.31 -26.25
N MET A 265 1.23 1.26 -26.31
CA MET A 265 -0.12 1.26 -25.75
C MET A 265 -0.50 -0.11 -25.15
N GLY A 266 -1.37 -0.12 -24.15
CA GLY A 266 -1.80 -1.33 -23.47
C GLY A 266 -0.63 -2.06 -22.79
N ASP A 267 -0.63 -3.41 -22.83
CA ASP A 267 0.39 -4.22 -22.16
C ASP A 267 1.81 -4.03 -22.73
N ALA A 268 1.95 -3.51 -23.94
CA ALA A 268 3.26 -3.12 -24.49
C ALA A 268 3.84 -1.93 -23.71
N LYS A 269 3.00 -1.04 -23.21
CA LYS A 269 3.35 0.14 -22.42
C LYS A 269 3.47 -0.16 -20.93
N ALA A 270 2.47 -0.80 -20.36
CA ALA A 270 2.37 -1.05 -18.92
C ALA A 270 1.43 -2.22 -18.63
N THR A 271 1.85 -3.15 -17.77
CA THR A 271 1.00 -4.25 -17.33
C THR A 271 0.47 -4.00 -15.92
N ALA A 272 -0.75 -4.44 -15.63
CA ALA A 272 -1.34 -4.47 -14.30
C ALA A 272 -1.69 -5.92 -13.94
N HIS A 273 -1.34 -6.36 -12.72
CA HIS A 273 -1.57 -7.72 -12.28
C HIS A 273 -3.07 -8.07 -12.32
N PHE A 274 -3.38 -9.30 -12.69
CA PHE A 274 -4.76 -9.78 -12.84
C PHE A 274 -5.59 -9.76 -11.55
N SER A 275 -4.95 -9.73 -10.38
CA SER A 275 -5.62 -9.73 -9.06
C SER A 275 -6.56 -8.54 -8.80
N ILE A 276 -6.46 -7.46 -9.60
CA ILE A 276 -7.38 -6.32 -9.55
C ILE A 276 -8.29 -6.22 -10.79
N GLY A 277 -8.18 -7.17 -11.74
CA GLY A 277 -9.02 -7.21 -12.95
C GLY A 277 -8.84 -6.03 -13.91
N SER A 278 -7.70 -5.32 -13.90
CA SER A 278 -7.56 -4.03 -14.59
C SER A 278 -6.79 -4.07 -15.92
N GLY A 279 -6.25 -5.20 -16.36
CA GLY A 279 -5.41 -5.24 -17.57
C GLY A 279 -6.14 -4.79 -18.84
N THR A 280 -7.30 -5.39 -19.14
CA THR A 280 -8.11 -4.99 -20.31
C THR A 280 -8.70 -3.59 -20.15
N LYS A 281 -9.12 -3.21 -18.92
CA LYS A 281 -9.55 -1.84 -18.58
C LYS A 281 -8.47 -0.84 -18.97
N LEU A 282 -7.26 -1.00 -18.45
CA LEU A 282 -6.13 -0.10 -18.69
C LEU A 282 -5.84 0.05 -20.19
N ALA A 283 -5.88 -1.07 -20.92
CA ALA A 283 -5.63 -1.10 -22.37
C ALA A 283 -6.69 -0.31 -23.18
N MET A 284 -7.97 -0.45 -22.84
CA MET A 284 -9.06 0.27 -23.52
C MET A 284 -9.13 1.76 -23.12
N GLU A 285 -8.83 2.09 -21.88
CA GLU A 285 -8.70 3.47 -21.42
C GLU A 285 -7.51 4.20 -22.06
N ASP A 286 -6.41 3.50 -22.34
CA ASP A 286 -5.29 4.05 -23.10
C ASP A 286 -5.72 4.45 -24.52
N ALA A 287 -6.52 3.60 -25.16
CA ALA A 287 -7.08 3.90 -26.47
C ALA A 287 -7.94 5.17 -26.45
N GLY A 288 -8.82 5.31 -25.44
CA GLY A 288 -9.62 6.51 -25.21
C GLY A 288 -8.78 7.76 -24.95
N ALA A 289 -7.75 7.65 -24.09
CA ALA A 289 -6.89 8.78 -23.75
C ALA A 289 -6.01 9.24 -24.93
N LEU A 290 -5.52 8.31 -25.76
CA LEU A 290 -4.79 8.67 -26.99
C LEU A 290 -5.74 9.34 -27.99
N PHE A 291 -6.96 8.84 -28.15
CA PHE A 291 -7.99 9.46 -28.96
C PHE A 291 -8.35 10.88 -28.49
N ASP A 292 -8.55 11.08 -27.18
CA ASP A 292 -8.82 12.41 -26.63
C ASP A 292 -7.64 13.37 -26.85
N SER A 293 -6.41 12.86 -26.82
CA SER A 293 -5.23 13.65 -27.14
C SER A 293 -5.22 14.14 -28.59
N PHE A 294 -5.66 13.32 -29.55
CA PHE A 294 -5.86 13.76 -30.92
C PHE A 294 -6.98 14.79 -31.04
N ARG A 295 -8.10 14.62 -30.32
CA ARG A 295 -9.18 15.63 -30.29
C ARG A 295 -8.71 16.97 -29.75
N ALA A 296 -7.92 16.96 -28.68
CA ALA A 296 -7.41 18.17 -28.05
C ALA A 296 -6.50 19.03 -28.98
N VAL A 297 -5.82 18.38 -29.92
CA VAL A 297 -4.90 19.06 -30.87
C VAL A 297 -5.52 19.24 -32.28
N GLY A 298 -6.83 19.06 -32.43
CA GLY A 298 -7.53 19.22 -33.71
C GLY A 298 -7.37 18.05 -34.71
N GLY A 299 -6.95 16.87 -34.24
CA GLY A 299 -7.02 15.60 -34.97
C GLY A 299 -5.88 15.28 -35.94
N ARG A 300 -4.90 16.17 -36.16
CA ARG A 300 -3.86 15.96 -37.19
C ARG A 300 -2.41 16.13 -36.73
N ASP A 301 -2.15 16.81 -35.67
CA ASP A 301 -0.79 17.03 -35.14
C ASP A 301 -0.36 15.85 -34.28
N VAL A 302 0.26 14.86 -34.89
CA VAL A 302 0.70 13.62 -34.25
C VAL A 302 1.67 13.89 -33.10
N ALA A 303 2.68 14.75 -33.30
CA ALA A 303 3.68 15.02 -32.29
C ALA A 303 3.08 15.63 -31.01
N LYS A 304 2.18 16.61 -31.16
CA LYS A 304 1.48 17.20 -30.04
C LYS A 304 0.51 16.24 -29.37
N ALA A 305 -0.21 15.43 -30.13
CA ALA A 305 -1.12 14.42 -29.58
C ALA A 305 -0.36 13.40 -28.73
N LEU A 306 0.78 12.91 -29.19
CA LEU A 306 1.61 11.94 -28.45
C LEU A 306 2.19 12.56 -27.17
N SER A 307 2.69 13.78 -27.24
CA SER A 307 3.19 14.50 -26.06
C SER A 307 2.06 14.74 -25.04
N HIS A 308 0.87 15.13 -25.49
CA HIS A 308 -0.30 15.31 -24.64
C HIS A 308 -0.71 13.99 -23.98
N PHE A 309 -0.78 12.91 -24.73
CA PHE A 309 -1.10 11.57 -24.21
C PHE A 309 -0.13 11.15 -23.11
N GLU A 310 1.18 11.21 -23.36
CA GLU A 310 2.19 10.80 -22.39
C GLU A 310 2.10 11.61 -21.09
N THR A 311 1.86 12.92 -21.20
CA THR A 311 1.78 13.82 -20.05
C THR A 311 0.50 13.58 -19.24
N THR A 312 -0.66 13.49 -19.90
CA THR A 312 -1.96 13.46 -19.22
C THR A 312 -2.36 12.07 -18.71
N ARG A 313 -1.91 11.01 -19.40
CA ARG A 313 -2.30 9.63 -19.04
C ARG A 313 -1.38 8.99 -17.99
N ARG A 314 -0.17 9.51 -17.80
CA ARG A 314 0.87 8.91 -16.96
C ARG A 314 0.39 8.66 -15.53
N GLU A 315 -0.15 9.67 -14.88
CA GLU A 315 -0.55 9.61 -13.48
C GLU A 315 -1.56 8.48 -13.21
N GLU A 316 -2.56 8.31 -14.09
CA GLU A 316 -3.57 7.25 -13.92
C GLU A 316 -3.03 5.85 -14.15
N VAL A 317 -2.08 5.70 -15.10
CA VAL A 317 -1.40 4.42 -15.34
C VAL A 317 -0.56 4.03 -14.13
N GLU A 318 0.25 4.96 -13.61
CA GLU A 318 1.09 4.73 -12.43
C GLU A 318 0.27 4.42 -11.19
N LYS A 319 -0.85 5.10 -10.97
CA LYS A 319 -1.80 4.80 -9.87
C LYS A 319 -2.37 3.38 -10.00
N THR A 320 -2.79 3.00 -11.20
CA THR A 320 -3.37 1.67 -11.45
C THR A 320 -2.32 0.57 -11.27
N GLN A 321 -1.11 0.76 -11.81
CA GLN A 321 -0.01 -0.18 -11.59
C GLN A 321 0.35 -0.28 -10.11
N HIS A 322 0.46 0.84 -9.39
CA HIS A 322 0.75 0.81 -7.95
C HIS A 322 -0.33 0.05 -7.16
N ALA A 323 -1.61 0.24 -7.48
CA ALA A 323 -2.69 -0.50 -6.83
C ALA A 323 -2.62 -2.01 -7.13
N ALA A 324 -2.24 -2.36 -8.37
CA ALA A 324 -2.02 -3.75 -8.78
C ALA A 324 -0.81 -4.37 -8.08
N ASP A 325 0.30 -3.63 -7.95
CA ASP A 325 1.53 -4.07 -7.28
C ASP A 325 1.27 -4.35 -5.79
N VAL A 326 0.56 -3.45 -5.11
CA VAL A 326 0.20 -3.64 -3.69
C VAL A 326 -0.72 -4.86 -3.51
N SER A 327 -1.65 -5.08 -4.44
CA SER A 327 -2.51 -6.27 -4.44
C SER A 327 -1.72 -7.55 -4.71
N LEU A 328 -0.82 -7.53 -5.67
CA LEU A 328 0.04 -8.65 -6.04
C LEU A 328 0.91 -9.12 -4.88
N VAL A 329 1.59 -8.18 -4.20
CA VAL A 329 2.46 -8.48 -3.03
C VAL A 329 1.68 -9.19 -1.92
N TRP A 330 0.39 -8.90 -1.75
CA TRP A 330 -0.46 -9.60 -0.78
C TRP A 330 -0.58 -11.10 -1.09
N PHE A 331 -0.75 -11.48 -2.37
CA PHE A 331 -0.82 -12.88 -2.79
C PHE A 331 0.55 -13.57 -2.77
N GLU A 332 1.62 -12.86 -3.07
CA GLU A 332 2.99 -13.39 -3.01
C GLU A 332 3.41 -13.80 -1.59
N HIS A 333 2.85 -13.14 -0.58
CA HIS A 333 3.11 -13.41 0.83
C HIS A 333 1.86 -13.93 1.56
N ILE A 334 1.07 -14.77 0.92
CA ILE A 334 -0.19 -15.31 1.45
C ILE A 334 0.01 -16.09 2.76
N ASP A 335 1.13 -16.76 2.92
CA ASP A 335 1.56 -17.47 4.11
C ASP A 335 1.63 -16.56 5.35
N ARG A 336 1.99 -15.29 5.19
CA ARG A 336 1.99 -14.27 6.25
C ARG A 336 0.64 -14.12 6.94
N PHE A 337 -0.44 -14.34 6.21
CA PHE A 337 -1.81 -14.11 6.66
C PHE A 337 -2.55 -15.42 7.01
N TRP A 338 -1.91 -16.57 6.83
CA TRP A 338 -2.57 -17.88 6.88
C TRP A 338 -3.18 -18.20 8.26
N ASP A 339 -2.53 -17.78 9.34
CA ASP A 339 -2.96 -18.04 10.71
C ASP A 339 -3.92 -16.98 11.28
N MET A 340 -4.29 -15.98 10.48
CA MET A 340 -5.26 -14.97 10.91
C MET A 340 -6.66 -15.55 11.12
N ASP A 341 -7.45 -14.83 11.94
CA ASP A 341 -8.90 -15.04 12.02
C ASP A 341 -9.49 -14.98 10.59
N PRO A 342 -10.36 -15.92 10.19
CA PRO A 342 -10.86 -15.98 8.82
C PRO A 342 -11.58 -14.72 8.34
N SER A 343 -12.36 -14.04 9.21
CA SER A 343 -13.01 -12.77 8.87
C SER A 343 -11.98 -11.66 8.64
N ARG A 344 -10.94 -11.61 9.47
CA ARG A 344 -9.82 -10.67 9.30
C ARG A 344 -9.04 -10.92 8.02
N PHE A 345 -8.79 -12.17 7.68
CA PHE A 345 -8.18 -12.56 6.40
C PHE A 345 -9.01 -12.03 5.21
N ALA A 346 -10.33 -12.28 5.24
CA ALA A 346 -11.24 -11.80 4.20
C ALA A 346 -11.25 -10.26 4.11
N PHE A 347 -11.23 -9.57 5.25
CA PHE A 347 -11.13 -8.10 5.29
C PHE A 347 -9.78 -7.60 4.75
N GLY A 348 -8.68 -8.26 5.08
CA GLY A 348 -7.35 -8.00 4.55
C GLY A 348 -7.30 -8.15 3.03
N LEU A 349 -7.91 -9.22 2.48
CA LEU A 349 -8.06 -9.44 1.04
C LEU A 349 -8.86 -8.31 0.37
N MET A 350 -10.01 -7.92 0.93
CA MET A 350 -10.85 -6.85 0.36
C MET A 350 -10.14 -5.50 0.34
N THR A 351 -9.35 -5.19 1.37
CA THR A 351 -8.69 -3.89 1.54
C THR A 351 -7.23 -3.86 1.04
N ARG A 352 -6.72 -4.94 0.45
CA ARG A 352 -5.30 -5.11 0.07
C ARG A 352 -4.78 -4.02 -0.88
N SER A 353 -5.59 -3.58 -1.84
CA SER A 353 -5.21 -2.55 -2.82
C SER A 353 -5.28 -1.11 -2.29
N LYS A 354 -5.71 -0.91 -1.03
CA LYS A 354 -5.96 0.39 -0.38
C LYS A 354 -7.07 1.23 -1.05
N ALA A 355 -7.72 0.75 -2.10
CA ALA A 355 -8.84 1.42 -2.76
C ALA A 355 -10.16 1.20 -2.00
N ILE A 356 -10.35 -0.01 -1.47
CA ILE A 356 -11.49 -0.36 -0.59
C ILE A 356 -11.03 -0.16 0.86
N THR A 357 -11.86 0.46 1.67
CA THR A 357 -11.57 0.84 3.05
C THR A 357 -12.66 0.33 4.00
N TYR A 358 -12.45 0.50 5.30
CA TYR A 358 -13.40 0.12 6.35
C TYR A 358 -14.76 0.80 6.15
N ASP A 359 -14.80 2.13 5.97
CA ASP A 359 -16.06 2.86 5.76
C ASP A 359 -16.72 2.49 4.44
N ASN A 360 -15.93 2.26 3.39
CA ASN A 360 -16.44 1.81 2.11
C ASN A 360 -17.13 0.43 2.22
N LEU A 361 -16.52 -0.51 2.96
CA LEU A 361 -17.13 -1.83 3.23
C LEU A 361 -18.35 -1.70 4.14
N ARG A 362 -18.34 -0.82 5.14
CA ARG A 362 -19.52 -0.57 5.98
C ARG A 362 -20.72 -0.11 5.17
N LEU A 363 -20.51 0.66 4.12
CA LEU A 363 -21.58 1.05 3.20
C LEU A 363 -22.08 -0.10 2.32
N ARG A 364 -21.22 -1.06 1.94
CA ARG A 364 -21.55 -2.15 1.01
C ARG A 364 -22.04 -3.40 1.71
N ALA A 365 -21.38 -3.77 2.79
CA ALA A 365 -21.57 -5.01 3.52
C ALA A 365 -21.47 -4.75 5.04
N PRO A 366 -22.43 -4.03 5.64
CA PRO A 366 -22.38 -3.62 7.03
C PRO A 366 -22.21 -4.81 7.98
N GLU A 367 -22.91 -5.92 7.75
CA GLU A 367 -22.82 -7.13 8.59
C GLU A 367 -21.41 -7.74 8.63
N PHE A 368 -20.67 -7.65 7.52
CA PHE A 368 -19.28 -8.09 7.46
C PHE A 368 -18.38 -7.20 8.32
N VAL A 369 -18.59 -5.89 8.29
CA VAL A 369 -17.83 -4.95 9.12
C VAL A 369 -18.20 -5.09 10.60
N ASP A 370 -19.46 -5.37 10.92
CA ASP A 370 -19.88 -5.67 12.29
C ASP A 370 -19.17 -6.93 12.84
N GLU A 371 -18.94 -7.95 11.99
CA GLU A 371 -18.15 -9.12 12.40
C GLU A 371 -16.67 -8.76 12.61
N ILE A 372 -16.09 -7.90 11.81
CA ILE A 372 -14.72 -7.39 12.00
C ILE A 372 -14.58 -6.60 13.32
N ASP A 373 -15.58 -5.82 13.68
CA ASP A 373 -15.62 -5.12 14.98
C ASP A 373 -15.66 -6.13 16.13
N ARG A 374 -16.48 -7.20 16.00
CA ARG A 374 -16.51 -8.31 16.96
C ARG A 374 -15.18 -9.05 17.06
N VAL A 375 -14.49 -9.30 15.93
CA VAL A 375 -13.14 -9.90 15.94
C VAL A 375 -12.19 -9.02 16.75
N SER A 376 -12.18 -7.72 16.49
CA SER A 376 -11.31 -6.76 17.18
C SER A 376 -11.63 -6.68 18.69
N ALA A 377 -12.90 -6.74 19.07
CA ALA A 377 -13.33 -6.78 20.47
C ALA A 377 -12.95 -8.11 21.16
N ARG A 378 -13.06 -9.26 20.48
CA ARG A 378 -12.59 -10.56 21.00
C ARG A 378 -11.10 -10.55 21.29
N GLU A 379 -10.30 -9.93 20.41
CA GLU A 379 -8.85 -9.77 20.65
C GLU A 379 -8.56 -8.89 21.87
N ALA A 380 -9.26 -7.77 22.02
CA ALA A 380 -9.13 -6.93 23.21
C ALA A 380 -9.52 -7.71 24.47
N ARG A 381 -10.61 -8.49 24.41
CA ARG A 381 -11.02 -9.37 25.53
C ARG A 381 -9.99 -10.44 25.85
N SER A 382 -9.32 -11.01 24.87
CA SER A 382 -8.23 -11.99 25.07
C SER A 382 -7.02 -11.39 25.78
N GLN A 383 -6.81 -10.08 25.67
CA GLN A 383 -5.82 -9.32 26.43
C GLN A 383 -6.31 -8.96 27.86
N GLY A 384 -7.50 -9.40 28.26
CA GLY A 384 -8.08 -9.19 29.60
C GLY A 384 -8.86 -7.89 29.76
N PHE A 385 -9.28 -7.26 28.66
CA PHE A 385 -10.15 -6.07 28.74
C PHE A 385 -11.61 -6.44 28.84
N ASP A 386 -12.35 -5.69 29.67
CA ASP A 386 -13.83 -5.78 29.74
C ASP A 386 -14.41 -4.93 28.59
N VAL A 387 -14.71 -5.56 27.48
CA VAL A 387 -15.30 -4.93 26.29
C VAL A 387 -16.56 -5.65 25.86
N ASP A 388 -17.55 -4.91 25.37
CA ASP A 388 -18.80 -5.48 24.83
C ASP A 388 -18.53 -6.05 23.43
N VAL A 389 -18.48 -7.39 23.31
CA VAL A 389 -18.30 -8.08 22.04
C VAL A 389 -19.61 -8.14 21.23
N ALA A 390 -20.77 -8.00 21.89
CA ALA A 390 -22.04 -8.03 21.17
C ALA A 390 -22.31 -6.71 20.42
N ASN A 391 -21.93 -5.57 21.06
CA ASN A 391 -22.04 -4.24 20.50
C ASN A 391 -20.67 -3.52 20.55
N PRO A 392 -19.70 -3.96 19.79
CA PRO A 392 -18.33 -3.44 19.86
C PRO A 392 -18.24 -2.04 19.28
N THR A 393 -17.27 -1.26 19.76
CA THR A 393 -16.82 -0.05 19.10
C THR A 393 -15.93 -0.40 17.92
N ALA A 394 -15.76 0.55 16.98
CA ALA A 394 -14.84 0.39 15.83
C ALA A 394 -13.41 0.02 16.30
N PRO A 395 -12.63 -0.71 15.47
CA PRO A 395 -11.33 -1.27 15.85
C PRO A 395 -10.33 -0.27 16.43
N MET A 396 -10.32 0.98 15.93
CA MET A 396 -9.46 2.03 16.46
C MET A 396 -9.75 2.41 17.91
N PHE A 397 -10.93 2.10 18.44
CA PHE A 397 -11.33 2.38 19.82
C PHE A 397 -11.25 1.17 20.75
N GLN A 398 -10.76 0.03 20.24
CA GLN A 398 -10.47 -1.11 21.10
C GLN A 398 -9.17 -0.84 21.88
N PRO A 399 -9.16 -1.12 23.20
CA PRO A 399 -7.95 -0.93 24.01
C PRO A 399 -6.83 -1.88 23.59
N PHE A 400 -5.61 -1.53 23.97
CA PHE A 400 -4.42 -2.33 23.69
C PHE A 400 -3.47 -2.35 24.89
N ARG A 401 -2.80 -3.48 25.10
CA ARG A 401 -1.86 -3.65 26.21
C ARG A 401 -0.45 -3.89 25.71
N LEU A 402 0.47 -3.10 26.24
CA LEU A 402 1.91 -3.34 26.14
C LEU A 402 2.46 -3.51 27.56
N ARG A 403 2.90 -4.70 27.92
CA ARG A 403 3.29 -5.07 29.30
C ARG A 403 2.21 -4.66 30.31
N GLY A 404 2.56 -3.85 31.31
CA GLY A 404 1.63 -3.30 32.32
C GLY A 404 0.86 -2.05 31.87
N MET A 405 1.19 -1.48 30.71
CA MET A 405 0.55 -0.25 30.22
C MET A 405 -0.68 -0.56 29.36
N THR A 406 -1.80 0.09 29.69
CA THR A 406 -3.04 0.07 28.90
C THR A 406 -3.17 1.35 28.09
N ILE A 407 -3.42 1.20 26.79
CA ILE A 407 -3.72 2.27 25.84
C ILE A 407 -5.21 2.15 25.48
N ASN A 408 -6.00 3.22 25.68
CA ASN A 408 -7.46 3.15 25.57
C ASN A 408 -8.01 3.13 24.14
N ASN A 409 -7.20 3.53 23.16
CA ASN A 409 -7.53 3.44 21.74
C ASN A 409 -6.23 3.32 20.94
N ARG A 410 -6.33 3.01 19.64
CA ARG A 410 -5.19 2.70 18.76
C ARG A 410 -4.57 3.92 18.09
N VAL A 411 -5.05 5.14 18.40
CA VAL A 411 -4.58 6.38 17.78
C VAL A 411 -3.42 6.96 18.57
N VAL A 412 -2.34 7.24 17.86
CA VAL A 412 -1.11 7.75 18.45
C VAL A 412 -0.73 9.10 17.83
N VAL A 413 -0.31 10.04 18.68
CA VAL A 413 0.36 11.27 18.24
C VAL A 413 1.80 10.95 17.92
N SER A 414 2.17 10.99 16.64
CA SER A 414 3.52 10.69 16.15
C SER A 414 4.56 11.66 16.74
N PRO A 415 5.81 11.22 16.97
CA PRO A 415 6.92 12.13 17.27
C PRO A 415 7.08 13.19 16.17
N MET A 416 7.05 14.47 16.55
CA MET A 416 7.15 15.61 15.62
C MET A 416 8.00 16.70 16.24
N CYS A 417 9.18 16.96 15.69
CA CYS A 417 10.05 18.03 16.16
C CYS A 417 9.35 19.39 16.09
N GLN A 418 9.35 20.12 17.21
CA GLN A 418 8.70 21.43 17.34
C GLN A 418 9.66 22.60 17.16
N TYR A 419 10.97 22.34 17.27
CA TYR A 419 12.04 23.34 17.13
C TYR A 419 11.84 24.59 17.99
N SER A 420 11.20 24.44 19.16
CA SER A 420 10.76 25.53 20.03
C SER A 420 11.36 25.47 21.44
N ALA A 421 12.30 24.55 21.66
CA ALA A 421 13.05 24.45 22.90
C ALA A 421 14.20 25.47 22.94
N VAL A 422 14.56 25.93 24.13
CA VAL A 422 15.71 26.79 24.35
C VAL A 422 16.75 26.02 25.14
N ASP A 423 17.90 25.76 24.53
CA ASP A 423 18.96 24.89 25.10
C ASP A 423 18.43 23.54 25.62
N GLY A 424 17.58 22.90 24.82
CA GLY A 424 16.94 21.64 25.18
C GLY A 424 15.72 21.74 26.12
N MET A 425 15.42 22.92 26.68
CA MET A 425 14.36 23.14 27.66
C MET A 425 12.99 23.19 26.99
N PRO A 426 12.07 22.24 27.22
CA PRO A 426 10.70 22.36 26.76
C PRO A 426 9.97 23.45 27.56
N GLY A 427 9.18 24.26 26.87
CA GLY A 427 8.45 25.39 27.43
C GLY A 427 6.94 25.29 27.27
N ASP A 428 6.26 26.44 27.37
CA ASP A 428 4.79 26.51 27.26
C ASP A 428 4.27 26.07 25.89
N TRP A 429 5.05 26.26 24.81
CA TRP A 429 4.70 25.70 23.50
C TRP A 429 4.47 24.18 23.59
N HIS A 430 5.38 23.47 24.23
CA HIS A 430 5.31 22.02 24.39
C HIS A 430 4.13 21.60 25.29
N LEU A 431 3.86 22.34 26.36
CA LEU A 431 2.70 22.14 27.20
C LEU A 431 1.39 22.25 26.42
N VAL A 432 1.24 23.29 25.60
CA VAL A 432 0.05 23.51 24.76
C VAL A 432 -0.03 22.43 23.67
N HIS A 433 1.11 22.12 23.03
CA HIS A 433 1.18 21.12 21.96
C HIS A 433 0.74 19.73 22.42
N TYR A 434 1.33 19.21 23.49
CA TYR A 434 0.98 17.86 24.01
C TYR A 434 -0.33 17.87 24.77
N GLY A 435 -0.58 18.90 25.56
CA GLY A 435 -1.83 19.04 26.34
C GLY A 435 -3.08 19.05 25.46
N ALA A 436 -3.07 19.81 24.36
CA ALA A 436 -4.21 19.85 23.45
C ALA A 436 -4.52 18.48 22.82
N ARG A 437 -3.50 17.73 22.42
CA ARG A 437 -3.66 16.40 21.79
C ARG A 437 -4.04 15.32 22.79
N ALA A 438 -3.56 15.42 24.02
CA ALA A 438 -3.99 14.56 25.11
C ALA A 438 -5.48 14.75 25.42
N ILE A 439 -5.92 16.00 25.58
CA ILE A 439 -7.33 16.37 25.78
C ILE A 439 -8.17 15.96 24.56
N GLY A 440 -7.60 16.02 23.35
CA GLY A 440 -8.24 15.63 22.10
C GLY A 440 -8.49 14.11 21.95
N GLY A 441 -8.11 13.31 22.95
CA GLY A 441 -8.51 11.91 23.07
C GLY A 441 -7.56 10.86 22.48
N ALA A 442 -6.37 11.23 21.98
CA ALA A 442 -5.39 10.25 21.52
C ALA A 442 -5.01 9.25 22.64
N GLY A 443 -4.83 7.97 22.29
CA GLY A 443 -4.53 6.92 23.26
C GLY A 443 -3.09 6.97 23.79
N LEU A 444 -2.16 7.37 22.93
CA LEU A 444 -0.74 7.48 23.25
C LEU A 444 -0.12 8.70 22.54
N LEU A 445 0.68 9.45 23.25
CA LEU A 445 1.44 10.57 22.72
C LEU A 445 2.93 10.25 22.74
N PHE A 446 3.63 10.69 21.71
CA PHE A 446 5.09 10.71 21.70
C PHE A 446 5.59 12.15 21.78
N THR A 447 6.68 12.36 22.54
CA THR A 447 7.41 13.62 22.44
C THR A 447 8.09 13.72 21.06
N GLU A 448 8.45 14.92 20.65
CA GLU A 448 9.48 15.06 19.61
C GLU A 448 10.75 14.30 19.96
N MET A 449 11.63 14.02 18.99
CA MET A 449 12.93 13.44 19.27
C MET A 449 13.63 14.29 20.33
N THR A 450 13.72 13.75 21.54
CA THR A 450 14.30 14.39 22.71
C THR A 450 15.73 13.91 22.89
N ASN A 451 16.67 14.83 22.88
CA ASN A 451 18.07 14.52 22.72
C ASN A 451 18.72 14.17 24.07
N VAL A 452 19.59 13.15 24.04
CA VAL A 452 20.23 12.57 25.24
C VAL A 452 21.40 13.41 25.76
N SER A 453 21.97 14.28 24.90
CA SER A 453 23.03 15.24 25.25
C SER A 453 22.88 16.53 24.44
N ARG A 454 23.66 17.55 24.80
CA ARG A 454 23.59 18.84 24.11
C ARG A 454 24.01 18.76 22.65
N ASP A 455 25.02 17.97 22.37
CA ASP A 455 25.57 17.76 21.02
C ASP A 455 24.79 16.71 20.22
N ALA A 456 23.87 15.99 20.88
CA ALA A 456 22.97 15.06 20.22
C ALA A 456 21.84 15.73 19.43
N ARG A 457 21.63 17.06 19.55
CA ARG A 457 20.50 17.79 18.94
C ARG A 457 20.61 17.88 17.43
N ILE A 458 19.46 17.89 16.76
CA ILE A 458 19.37 18.18 15.32
C ILE A 458 19.69 19.67 15.11
N SER A 459 18.99 20.54 15.87
CA SER A 459 19.08 22.00 15.77
C SER A 459 19.08 22.64 17.16
N PRO A 460 19.39 23.94 17.28
CA PRO A 460 19.34 24.65 18.56
C PRO A 460 17.97 24.61 19.23
N GLY A 461 16.89 24.49 18.44
CA GLY A 461 15.49 24.46 18.92
C GLY A 461 14.97 23.08 19.36
N CYS A 462 15.78 22.02 19.33
CA CYS A 462 15.35 20.68 19.72
C CYS A 462 15.34 20.47 21.23
N ALA A 463 14.34 19.74 21.71
CA ALA A 463 14.21 19.38 23.14
C ALA A 463 15.29 18.40 23.59
N GLY A 464 15.58 18.37 24.88
CA GLY A 464 16.57 17.51 25.52
C GLY A 464 16.09 16.88 26.82
N MET A 465 16.83 15.85 27.27
CA MET A 465 16.65 15.18 28.57
C MET A 465 18.02 14.96 29.26
N TYR A 466 18.94 15.92 29.11
CA TYR A 466 20.32 15.78 29.56
C TYR A 466 20.68 16.54 30.84
N SER A 467 19.67 17.16 31.51
CA SER A 467 19.85 17.81 32.83
C SER A 467 18.62 17.61 33.71
N ASP A 468 18.79 17.83 35.02
CA ASP A 468 17.66 17.78 35.99
C ASP A 468 16.67 18.91 35.77
N ALA A 469 17.10 20.04 35.19
CA ALA A 469 16.17 21.11 34.78
C ALA A 469 15.26 20.67 33.62
N HIS A 470 15.79 19.89 32.66
CA HIS A 470 14.97 19.31 31.62
C HIS A 470 13.94 18.31 32.19
N GLU A 471 14.36 17.46 33.13
CA GLU A 471 13.47 16.53 33.84
C GLU A 471 12.31 17.28 34.52
N ALA A 472 12.58 18.34 35.25
CA ALA A 472 11.57 19.14 35.92
C ALA A 472 10.58 19.81 34.90
N ALA A 473 11.09 20.31 33.79
CA ALA A 473 10.28 20.90 32.74
C ALA A 473 9.37 19.88 32.05
N TRP A 474 9.90 18.69 31.72
CA TRP A 474 9.10 17.60 31.16
C TRP A 474 8.09 17.07 32.18
N LYS A 475 8.46 16.94 33.45
CA LYS A 475 7.53 16.51 34.50
C LYS A 475 6.29 17.38 34.57
N ARG A 476 6.41 18.69 34.44
CA ARG A 476 5.26 19.62 34.40
C ARG A 476 4.30 19.27 33.28
N ILE A 477 4.80 18.87 32.10
CA ILE A 477 4.00 18.51 30.93
C ILE A 477 3.35 17.14 31.14
N VAL A 478 4.10 16.16 31.66
CA VAL A 478 3.61 14.82 31.97
C VAL A 478 2.48 14.90 33.00
N ASP A 479 2.68 15.65 34.10
CA ASP A 479 1.67 15.85 35.14
C ASP A 479 0.39 16.46 34.57
N PHE A 480 0.48 17.44 33.66
CA PHE A 480 -0.68 18.03 33.01
C PHE A 480 -1.43 17.00 32.12
N VAL A 481 -0.70 16.22 31.32
CA VAL A 481 -1.29 15.19 30.46
C VAL A 481 -2.05 14.16 31.30
N HIS A 482 -1.44 13.64 32.36
CA HIS A 482 -2.06 12.64 33.22
C HIS A 482 -3.25 13.19 34.05
N ALA A 483 -3.19 14.46 34.46
CA ALA A 483 -4.28 15.08 35.23
C ALA A 483 -5.53 15.37 34.38
N ASN A 484 -5.38 15.61 33.06
CA ASN A 484 -6.45 16.13 32.21
C ASN A 484 -6.86 15.15 31.08
N SER A 485 -6.24 13.96 30.98
CA SER A 485 -6.56 12.96 29.98
C SER A 485 -6.33 11.53 30.48
N ARG A 486 -6.69 10.56 29.65
CA ARG A 486 -6.32 9.14 29.83
C ARG A 486 -5.21 8.71 28.87
N ALA A 487 -4.63 9.64 28.13
CA ALA A 487 -3.54 9.36 27.22
C ALA A 487 -2.30 8.85 27.96
N LYS A 488 -1.59 7.93 27.35
CA LYS A 488 -0.25 7.54 27.77
C LYS A 488 0.77 8.42 27.09
N PHE A 489 1.93 8.62 27.73
CA PHE A 489 2.95 9.53 27.23
C PHE A 489 4.30 8.84 27.14
N CYS A 490 4.86 8.78 25.93
CA CYS A 490 6.15 8.18 25.59
C CYS A 490 7.18 9.27 25.35
N LEU A 491 8.39 9.12 25.94
CA LEU A 491 9.54 9.95 25.60
C LEU A 491 10.36 9.28 24.50
N GLN A 492 10.45 9.90 23.30
CA GLN A 492 11.35 9.43 22.26
C GLN A 492 12.76 9.99 22.49
N LEU A 493 13.73 9.13 22.79
CA LEU A 493 15.11 9.47 23.01
C LEU A 493 15.93 9.28 21.72
N GLY A 494 16.75 10.28 21.38
CA GLY A 494 17.55 10.25 20.17
C GLY A 494 18.87 10.99 20.24
N HIS A 495 19.70 10.74 19.22
CA HIS A 495 20.94 11.43 18.94
C HIS A 495 21.04 11.67 17.43
N ALA A 496 21.14 12.91 17.01
CA ALA A 496 21.08 13.30 15.60
C ALA A 496 22.22 12.75 14.73
N GLY A 497 23.36 12.45 15.35
CA GLY A 497 24.52 11.93 14.62
C GLY A 497 24.95 12.87 13.50
N ARG A 498 25.13 12.34 12.30
CA ARG A 498 25.58 13.08 11.11
C ARG A 498 24.60 14.12 10.58
N LYS A 499 23.36 14.12 11.09
CA LYS A 499 22.30 15.10 10.77
C LYS A 499 22.14 16.16 11.87
N GLY A 500 23.09 16.25 12.81
CA GLY A 500 23.12 17.25 13.86
C GLY A 500 23.69 18.60 13.41
N ALA A 501 23.59 19.62 14.27
CA ALA A 501 24.09 20.99 14.08
C ALA A 501 23.51 21.66 12.80
N THR A 502 22.21 21.50 12.59
CA THR A 502 21.48 22.09 11.44
C THR A 502 20.62 23.29 11.85
N LYS A 503 20.16 24.06 10.86
CA LYS A 503 19.20 25.15 11.01
C LYS A 503 17.85 24.62 11.51
N LEU A 504 16.98 25.52 11.99
CA LEU A 504 15.57 25.19 12.20
C LEU A 504 14.90 24.83 10.86
N MET A 505 13.90 23.93 10.88
CA MET A 505 13.28 23.41 9.66
C MET A 505 12.79 24.51 8.70
N TRP A 506 12.22 25.60 9.23
CA TRP A 506 11.72 26.73 8.41
C TRP A 506 12.80 27.70 7.94
N GLU A 507 14.04 27.59 8.43
CA GLU A 507 15.21 28.36 7.99
C GLU A 507 16.00 27.63 6.91
N GLY A 508 15.87 26.29 6.85
CA GLY A 508 16.53 25.43 5.88
C GLY A 508 16.60 23.98 6.37
N ILE A 509 15.80 23.10 5.74
CA ILE A 509 15.74 21.67 6.14
C ILE A 509 17.09 21.00 5.93
N ASP A 510 17.63 20.40 6.99
CA ASP A 510 18.92 19.69 7.01
C ASP A 510 20.14 20.55 6.56
N GLU A 511 20.00 21.88 6.46
CA GLU A 511 21.10 22.78 6.17
C GLU A 511 22.00 22.97 7.38
N PRO A 512 23.34 22.97 7.24
CA PRO A 512 24.25 23.15 8.36
C PRO A 512 24.14 24.56 8.96
N LEU A 513 24.37 24.67 10.27
CA LEU A 513 24.49 25.95 10.94
C LEU A 513 25.72 26.71 10.44
N GLU A 514 25.55 27.99 10.09
CA GLU A 514 26.66 28.85 9.68
C GLU A 514 27.50 29.33 10.88
N GLN A 515 26.86 29.46 12.04
CA GLN A 515 27.50 29.89 13.28
C GLN A 515 27.01 29.04 14.46
N GLY A 516 27.87 28.79 15.43
CA GLY A 516 27.53 28.02 16.63
C GLY A 516 27.31 26.54 16.41
N ALA A 517 27.76 26.00 15.27
CA ALA A 517 27.73 24.56 15.03
C ALA A 517 28.64 23.81 16.04
N TRP A 518 28.15 22.68 16.52
CA TRP A 518 28.89 21.77 17.39
C TRP A 518 29.46 20.60 16.61
N PRO A 519 30.51 19.91 17.13
CA PRO A 519 31.02 18.71 16.49
C PRO A 519 29.96 17.60 16.43
N ILE A 520 29.89 16.91 15.30
CA ILE A 520 28.97 15.78 15.09
C ILE A 520 29.74 14.48 14.91
N VAL A 521 29.13 13.37 15.27
CA VAL A 521 29.69 12.04 15.24
C VAL A 521 28.85 11.05 14.45
N ALA A 522 29.47 10.02 13.88
CA ALA A 522 28.78 8.96 13.13
C ALA A 522 29.64 7.68 13.12
N PRO A 523 29.10 6.53 12.67
CA PRO A 523 29.89 5.31 12.48
C PRO A 523 31.03 5.49 11.46
N SER A 524 30.84 6.34 10.47
CA SER A 524 31.82 6.65 9.42
C SER A 524 31.76 8.14 9.03
N PRO A 525 32.86 8.74 8.53
CA PRO A 525 32.93 10.17 8.20
C PRO A 525 32.23 10.51 6.88
N ILE A 526 30.95 10.19 6.78
CA ILE A 526 30.13 10.40 5.59
C ILE A 526 29.10 11.49 5.90
N PRO A 527 29.16 12.68 5.27
CA PRO A 527 28.18 13.75 5.48
C PRO A 527 26.81 13.36 4.90
N TYR A 528 25.72 14.01 5.35
CA TYR A 528 24.39 13.77 4.83
C TYR A 528 24.21 14.34 3.41
N PHE A 529 24.46 15.62 3.22
CA PHE A 529 24.62 16.26 1.91
C PHE A 529 26.08 16.61 1.66
N PRO A 530 26.50 16.87 0.42
CA PRO A 530 27.87 17.29 0.11
C PRO A 530 28.31 18.54 0.90
N GLN A 531 27.39 19.46 1.21
CA GLN A 531 27.62 20.69 1.97
C GLN A 531 27.47 20.52 3.49
N SER A 532 26.96 19.38 3.96
CA SER A 532 26.80 19.13 5.40
C SER A 532 28.15 18.97 6.09
N GLN A 533 28.19 19.28 7.39
CA GLN A 533 29.37 19.01 8.22
C GLN A 533 29.76 17.55 8.13
N VAL A 534 31.06 17.26 7.92
CA VAL A 534 31.57 15.88 7.92
C VAL A 534 31.64 15.40 9.38
N PRO A 535 30.94 14.33 9.75
CA PRO A 535 31.00 13.80 11.11
C PRO A 535 32.37 13.16 11.39
N ARG A 536 32.80 13.23 12.64
CA ARG A 536 33.94 12.44 13.11
C ARG A 536 33.50 10.98 13.32
N GLU A 537 34.33 10.04 12.88
CA GLU A 537 34.11 8.62 13.16
C GLU A 537 34.19 8.35 14.67
N MET A 538 33.24 7.63 15.23
CA MET A 538 33.16 7.32 16.64
C MET A 538 34.21 6.31 17.05
N THR A 539 34.90 6.60 18.15
CA THR A 539 35.72 5.64 18.89
C THR A 539 34.85 4.79 19.83
N ARG A 540 35.42 3.74 20.43
CA ARG A 540 34.72 2.98 21.46
C ARG A 540 34.33 3.85 22.66
N ALA A 541 35.22 4.75 23.07
CA ALA A 541 34.96 5.69 24.18
C ALA A 541 33.75 6.61 23.89
N ASP A 542 33.63 7.10 22.65
CA ASP A 542 32.44 7.89 22.25
C ASP A 542 31.15 7.04 22.33
N MET A 543 31.23 5.77 21.93
CA MET A 543 30.06 4.87 22.03
C MET A 543 29.69 4.61 23.49
N ASP A 544 30.67 4.42 24.38
CA ASP A 544 30.45 4.22 25.82
C ASP A 544 29.81 5.47 26.45
N GLU A 545 30.25 6.67 26.08
CA GLU A 545 29.67 7.94 26.53
C GLU A 545 28.19 8.07 26.08
N VAL A 546 27.91 7.77 24.83
CA VAL A 546 26.54 7.79 24.29
C VAL A 546 25.62 6.81 25.03
N VAL A 547 26.10 5.60 25.36
CA VAL A 547 25.34 4.64 26.20
C VAL A 547 25.02 5.24 27.57
N VAL A 548 25.98 5.90 28.21
CA VAL A 548 25.79 6.57 29.51
C VAL A 548 24.71 7.68 29.39
N ASP A 549 24.76 8.48 28.34
CA ASP A 549 23.81 9.55 28.10
C ASP A 549 22.37 9.00 27.91
N TYR A 550 22.19 7.93 27.13
CA TYR A 550 20.89 7.28 26.98
C TYR A 550 20.35 6.72 28.30
N VAL A 551 21.21 6.07 29.10
CA VAL A 551 20.82 5.54 30.42
C VAL A 551 20.43 6.67 31.37
N ALA A 552 21.18 7.77 31.38
CA ALA A 552 20.85 8.93 32.21
C ALA A 552 19.53 9.58 31.82
N ALA A 553 19.28 9.75 30.51
CA ALA A 553 18.03 10.27 29.98
C ALA A 553 16.84 9.33 30.31
N THR A 554 17.02 8.01 30.18
CA THR A 554 16.00 7.00 30.54
C THR A 554 15.63 7.08 32.05
N LYS A 555 16.60 7.22 32.94
CA LYS A 555 16.34 7.40 34.38
C LYS A 555 15.60 8.70 34.68
N ARG A 556 15.92 9.80 33.98
CA ARG A 556 15.18 11.07 34.09
C ARG A 556 13.75 10.93 33.58
N ALA A 557 13.55 10.22 32.47
CA ALA A 557 12.21 9.93 31.95
C ALA A 557 11.32 9.21 32.97
N LEU A 558 11.89 8.24 33.69
CA LEU A 558 11.19 7.53 34.76
C LEU A 558 10.78 8.47 35.90
N ARG A 559 11.71 9.32 36.37
CA ARG A 559 11.42 10.29 37.45
C ARG A 559 10.44 11.39 37.01
N ALA A 560 10.48 11.79 35.74
CA ALA A 560 9.52 12.72 35.17
C ALA A 560 8.11 12.11 35.04
N GLY A 561 7.97 10.78 35.14
CA GLY A 561 6.68 10.09 35.16
C GLY A 561 6.19 9.60 33.82
N PHE A 562 7.02 9.53 32.78
CA PHE A 562 6.64 8.96 31.49
C PHE A 562 6.16 7.51 31.63
N ASP A 563 5.16 7.13 30.83
CA ASP A 563 4.60 5.77 30.80
C ASP A 563 5.48 4.80 29.99
N MET A 564 6.18 5.32 28.98
CA MET A 564 6.94 4.56 27.99
C MET A 564 8.16 5.36 27.53
N VAL A 565 9.20 4.68 27.05
CA VAL A 565 10.32 5.29 26.32
C VAL A 565 10.52 4.62 24.97
N GLU A 566 10.96 5.39 24.01
CA GLU A 566 11.28 4.91 22.67
C GLU A 566 12.73 5.24 22.30
N LEU A 567 13.44 4.27 21.73
CA LEU A 567 14.75 4.48 21.13
C LEU A 567 14.59 4.90 19.67
N HIS A 568 15.09 6.08 19.32
CA HIS A 568 15.07 6.53 17.92
C HIS A 568 16.26 5.93 17.14
N ALA A 569 15.97 4.94 16.30
CA ALA A 569 16.95 4.25 15.45
C ALA A 569 16.57 4.33 13.95
N ALA A 570 15.98 5.47 13.53
CA ALA A 570 15.48 5.72 12.18
C ALA A 570 16.06 7.01 11.56
N HIS A 571 15.67 7.32 10.33
CA HIS A 571 15.80 8.60 9.62
C HIS A 571 17.26 9.09 9.42
N GLY A 572 18.20 8.16 9.39
CA GLY A 572 19.62 8.51 9.19
C GLY A 572 20.28 9.20 10.39
N TYR A 573 19.63 9.20 11.55
CA TYR A 573 20.24 9.65 12.81
C TYR A 573 21.27 8.64 13.31
N LEU A 574 21.89 8.87 14.46
CA LEU A 574 23.10 8.15 14.89
C LEU A 574 22.93 6.63 14.79
N LEU A 575 21.90 6.06 15.43
CA LEU A 575 21.73 4.61 15.46
C LEU A 575 21.30 4.03 14.12
N ALA A 576 20.45 4.73 13.38
CA ALA A 576 20.10 4.37 11.99
C ALA A 576 21.36 4.35 11.11
N SER A 577 22.30 5.29 11.33
CA SER A 577 23.56 5.35 10.60
C SER A 577 24.44 4.14 10.86
N PHE A 578 24.38 3.53 12.06
CA PHE A 578 25.04 2.25 12.34
C PHE A 578 24.37 1.08 11.62
N ILE A 579 23.03 1.06 11.59
CA ILE A 579 22.25 -0.06 11.02
C ILE A 579 22.38 -0.11 9.49
N SER A 580 22.32 1.02 8.81
CA SER A 580 22.36 1.06 7.34
C SER A 580 23.76 0.78 6.78
N PRO A 581 23.87 -0.11 5.75
CA PRO A 581 25.15 -0.36 5.08
C PRO A 581 25.62 0.81 4.24
N LEU A 582 24.75 1.77 3.93
CA LEU A 582 25.10 2.99 3.18
C LEU A 582 25.98 3.94 3.98
N THR A 583 25.76 4.00 5.28
CA THR A 583 26.35 4.99 6.19
C THR A 583 27.34 4.39 7.18
N ASN A 584 27.36 3.08 7.32
CA ASN A 584 28.31 2.35 8.16
C ASN A 584 29.32 1.60 7.29
N LYS A 585 30.49 2.18 7.10
CA LYS A 585 31.63 1.60 6.36
C LYS A 585 32.77 1.13 7.28
N ARG A 586 32.46 0.89 8.55
CA ARG A 586 33.46 0.39 9.54
C ARG A 586 33.94 -1.00 9.15
N ALA A 587 35.22 -1.25 9.43
CA ALA A 587 35.85 -2.55 9.23
C ALA A 587 36.08 -3.34 10.56
N ASP A 588 35.60 -2.78 11.68
CA ASP A 588 35.66 -3.42 12.99
C ASP A 588 34.38 -4.23 13.32
N ALA A 589 34.27 -4.64 14.59
CA ALA A 589 33.13 -5.43 15.09
C ALA A 589 31.77 -4.71 15.02
N TYR A 590 31.73 -3.45 14.63
CA TYR A 590 30.50 -2.62 14.52
C TYR A 590 30.12 -2.33 13.09
N GLY A 591 30.80 -2.89 12.08
CA GLY A 591 30.56 -2.72 10.67
C GLY A 591 30.46 -4.02 9.88
N GLY A 592 30.19 -3.93 8.57
CA GLY A 592 30.06 -5.08 7.68
C GLY A 592 28.70 -5.78 7.78
N PRO A 593 28.61 -7.06 8.18
CA PRO A 593 27.35 -7.79 8.28
C PRO A 593 26.32 -7.12 9.19
N LEU A 594 25.01 -7.32 8.93
CA LEU A 594 23.92 -6.70 9.69
C LEU A 594 24.06 -6.95 11.20
N ALA A 595 24.44 -8.17 11.61
CA ALA A 595 24.65 -8.50 13.02
C ALA A 595 25.70 -7.60 13.72
N ASN A 596 26.77 -7.22 13.01
CA ASN A 596 27.77 -6.30 13.52
C ASN A 596 27.25 -4.86 13.56
N ARG A 597 26.55 -4.43 12.50
CA ARG A 597 25.94 -3.09 12.44
C ARG A 597 24.89 -2.88 13.54
N MET A 598 24.19 -3.93 13.94
CA MET A 598 23.22 -3.93 15.04
C MET A 598 23.85 -3.93 16.43
N ARG A 599 25.13 -4.26 16.58
CA ARG A 599 25.81 -4.39 17.89
C ARG A 599 25.66 -3.15 18.76
N PHE A 600 26.01 -1.98 18.24
CA PHE A 600 25.93 -0.75 19.02
C PHE A 600 24.47 -0.31 19.31
N PRO A 601 23.54 -0.30 18.36
CA PRO A 601 22.12 -0.06 18.64
C PRO A 601 21.53 -0.98 19.73
N LEU A 602 21.93 -2.26 19.74
CA LEU A 602 21.49 -3.22 20.75
C LEU A 602 22.18 -3.00 22.11
N GLU A 603 23.43 -2.55 22.15
CA GLU A 603 24.11 -2.16 23.40
C GLU A 603 23.37 -1.00 24.06
N VAL A 604 23.02 0.05 23.29
CA VAL A 604 22.21 1.18 23.76
C VAL A 604 20.84 0.70 24.27
N PHE A 605 20.12 -0.08 23.46
CA PHE A 605 18.78 -0.56 23.82
C PHE A 605 18.79 -1.39 25.11
N ARG A 606 19.72 -2.35 25.23
CA ARG A 606 19.82 -3.21 26.43
C ARG A 606 20.17 -2.39 27.68
N ALA A 607 21.04 -1.40 27.55
CA ALA A 607 21.40 -0.52 28.67
C ALA A 607 20.19 0.34 29.12
N MET A 608 19.41 0.86 28.19
CA MET A 608 18.17 1.57 28.48
C MET A 608 17.15 0.62 29.11
N ARG A 609 16.95 -0.60 28.54
CA ARG A 609 16.00 -1.59 29.06
C ARG A 609 16.33 -1.97 30.52
N ALA A 610 17.62 -2.14 30.85
CA ALA A 610 18.07 -2.43 32.22
C ALA A 610 17.83 -1.26 33.21
N ALA A 611 17.70 -0.03 32.70
CA ALA A 611 17.42 1.17 33.49
C ALA A 611 15.91 1.52 33.57
N TRP A 612 15.06 0.81 32.83
CA TRP A 612 13.62 1.05 32.73
C TRP A 612 12.85 -0.10 33.39
N PRO A 613 11.78 0.15 34.19
CA PRO A 613 11.04 -0.90 34.88
C PRO A 613 10.45 -1.95 33.94
N ASP A 614 10.46 -3.21 34.35
CA ASP A 614 9.99 -4.32 33.52
C ASP A 614 8.50 -4.23 33.15
N GLU A 615 7.68 -3.68 34.04
CA GLU A 615 6.24 -3.48 33.79
C GLU A 615 5.94 -2.35 32.78
N LYS A 616 6.91 -1.46 32.53
CA LYS A 616 6.77 -0.37 31.57
C LYS A 616 7.30 -0.77 30.18
N PRO A 617 6.53 -0.52 29.11
CA PRO A 617 6.97 -0.87 27.75
C PRO A 617 8.08 0.02 27.25
N MET A 618 8.79 -0.50 26.25
CA MET A 618 9.85 0.19 25.53
C MET A 618 9.77 -0.14 24.05
N SER A 619 9.80 0.87 23.18
CA SER A 619 9.75 0.72 21.73
C SER A 619 11.04 1.16 21.05
N VAL A 620 11.13 0.82 19.77
CA VAL A 620 12.18 1.31 18.87
C VAL A 620 11.55 1.80 17.59
N ARG A 621 11.90 3.02 17.16
CA ARG A 621 11.57 3.51 15.83
C ARG A 621 12.69 3.16 14.85
N ILE A 622 12.34 2.53 13.73
CA ILE A 622 13.28 2.13 12.67
C ILE A 622 12.91 2.71 11.31
N SER A 623 13.90 2.82 10.42
CA SER A 623 13.66 2.98 8.98
C SER A 623 13.67 1.59 8.34
N ALA A 624 12.50 1.07 7.99
CA ALA A 624 12.35 -0.29 7.47
C ALA A 624 12.94 -0.50 6.07
N THR A 625 13.23 0.57 5.34
CA THR A 625 13.96 0.55 4.08
C THR A 625 14.65 1.87 3.84
N ASP A 626 15.77 1.87 3.14
CA ASP A 626 16.48 3.08 2.74
C ASP A 626 15.99 3.66 1.40
N TRP A 627 15.11 2.96 0.66
CA TRP A 627 14.60 3.34 -0.65
C TRP A 627 15.68 3.57 -1.72
N VAL A 628 16.80 2.87 -1.60
CA VAL A 628 17.91 2.93 -2.55
C VAL A 628 18.61 1.57 -2.62
N ASP A 629 19.14 1.23 -3.78
CA ASP A 629 19.85 -0.03 -3.99
C ASP A 629 21.07 -0.15 -3.08
N GLY A 630 21.26 -1.34 -2.52
CA GLY A 630 22.34 -1.61 -1.56
C GLY A 630 22.11 -1.05 -0.16
N GLY A 631 20.94 -0.43 0.10
CA GLY A 631 20.49 -0.02 1.42
C GLY A 631 19.72 -1.12 2.16
N LEU A 632 19.11 -0.77 3.30
CA LEU A 632 18.22 -1.67 4.04
C LEU A 632 16.96 -1.98 3.25
N THR A 633 16.52 -3.22 3.36
CA THR A 633 15.28 -3.76 2.77
C THR A 633 14.23 -4.08 3.84
N GLY A 634 12.98 -4.32 3.42
CA GLY A 634 11.93 -4.79 4.32
C GLY A 634 12.28 -6.10 5.03
N ASP A 635 13.00 -7.00 4.36
CA ASP A 635 13.44 -8.28 4.94
C ASP A 635 14.51 -8.04 6.01
N ASP A 636 15.46 -7.13 5.78
CA ASP A 636 16.40 -6.71 6.81
C ASP A 636 15.67 -6.12 8.03
N ALA A 637 14.61 -5.35 7.80
CA ALA A 637 13.83 -4.75 8.88
C ALA A 637 13.14 -5.79 9.77
N VAL A 638 12.67 -6.91 9.20
CA VAL A 638 12.14 -8.05 9.99
C VAL A 638 13.23 -8.64 10.88
N VAL A 639 14.44 -8.82 10.35
CA VAL A 639 15.60 -9.31 11.14
C VAL A 639 15.95 -8.32 12.25
N VAL A 640 16.02 -7.02 11.94
CA VAL A 640 16.26 -5.95 12.92
C VAL A 640 15.21 -5.96 14.03
N ALA A 641 13.92 -6.10 13.66
CA ALA A 641 12.81 -6.17 14.62
C ALA A 641 12.95 -7.39 15.56
N ARG A 642 13.28 -8.57 15.04
CA ARG A 642 13.54 -9.79 15.84
C ARG A 642 14.69 -9.58 16.82
N MET A 643 15.79 -8.97 16.38
CA MET A 643 16.94 -8.69 17.26
C MET A 643 16.58 -7.73 18.40
N PHE A 644 15.74 -6.72 18.15
CA PHE A 644 15.24 -5.85 19.21
C PHE A 644 14.22 -6.57 20.12
N ALA A 645 13.34 -7.42 19.58
CA ALA A 645 12.42 -8.24 20.37
C ALA A 645 13.17 -9.14 21.36
N GLU A 646 14.22 -9.83 20.90
CA GLU A 646 15.10 -10.65 21.74
C GLU A 646 15.83 -9.82 22.83
N ALA A 647 16.03 -8.53 22.58
CA ALA A 647 16.57 -7.60 23.58
C ALA A 647 15.53 -7.03 24.55
N GLY A 648 14.23 -7.37 24.37
CA GLY A 648 13.11 -6.95 25.23
C GLY A 648 12.33 -5.74 24.72
N CYS A 649 12.33 -5.48 23.41
CA CYS A 649 11.49 -4.49 22.77
C CYS A 649 10.04 -4.99 22.69
N ASP A 650 9.08 -4.11 22.96
CA ASP A 650 7.66 -4.43 23.04
C ASP A 650 6.86 -3.96 21.80
N LEU A 651 7.39 -2.98 21.06
CA LEU A 651 6.72 -2.35 19.92
C LEU A 651 7.77 -1.80 18.95
N ILE A 652 7.58 -2.02 17.66
CA ILE A 652 8.34 -1.34 16.60
C ILE A 652 7.49 -0.21 16.01
N ASP A 653 7.99 1.03 16.09
CA ASP A 653 7.46 2.17 15.34
C ASP A 653 8.11 2.16 13.93
N VAL A 654 7.29 1.89 12.91
CA VAL A 654 7.77 1.59 11.57
C VAL A 654 7.69 2.81 10.68
N SER A 655 8.85 3.42 10.44
CA SER A 655 9.05 4.48 9.44
C SER A 655 9.94 3.97 8.30
N THR A 656 10.31 4.84 7.35
CA THR A 656 11.19 4.51 6.23
C THR A 656 12.06 5.69 5.81
N GLY A 657 13.19 5.38 5.17
CA GLY A 657 14.01 6.35 4.44
C GLY A 657 14.74 7.37 5.31
N GLN A 658 15.08 8.48 4.70
CA GLN A 658 15.83 9.61 5.23
C GLN A 658 17.28 9.26 5.70
N THR A 659 17.76 8.09 5.37
CA THR A 659 19.15 7.67 5.62
C THR A 659 20.12 8.35 4.65
N THR A 660 19.68 8.57 3.42
CA THR A 660 20.43 9.26 2.37
C THR A 660 19.49 10.17 1.56
N PRO A 661 20.00 11.29 1.01
CA PRO A 661 19.22 12.14 0.09
C PRO A 661 18.89 11.45 -1.24
N ASP A 662 19.61 10.38 -1.60
CA ASP A 662 19.37 9.61 -2.83
C ASP A 662 18.14 8.70 -2.76
N ALA A 663 17.49 8.61 -1.60
CA ALA A 663 16.29 7.79 -1.39
C ALA A 663 15.16 8.20 -2.35
N LYS A 664 14.52 7.20 -2.97
CA LYS A 664 13.39 7.37 -3.90
C LYS A 664 12.13 6.69 -3.38
N PRO A 665 11.50 7.22 -2.32
CA PRO A 665 10.31 6.60 -1.75
C PRO A 665 9.12 6.70 -2.71
N VAL A 666 8.38 5.60 -2.83
CA VAL A 666 7.12 5.58 -3.56
C VAL A 666 6.02 6.08 -2.64
N TYR A 667 5.76 7.38 -2.70
CA TYR A 667 4.72 7.99 -1.88
C TYR A 667 3.32 7.58 -2.33
N GLY A 668 2.39 7.61 -1.39
CA GLY A 668 0.98 7.31 -1.61
C GLY A 668 0.25 7.08 -0.29
N ARG A 669 -1.05 6.85 -0.36
CA ARG A 669 -1.88 6.55 0.82
C ARG A 669 -1.31 5.34 1.58
N MET A 670 -1.02 5.51 2.89
CA MET A 670 -0.52 4.43 3.77
C MET A 670 0.77 3.76 3.22
N TYR A 671 1.71 4.55 2.64
CA TYR A 671 2.83 3.98 1.88
C TYR A 671 3.84 3.20 2.74
N GLN A 672 3.92 3.45 4.05
CA GLN A 672 4.79 2.72 4.98
C GLN A 672 4.09 1.54 5.67
N THR A 673 2.75 1.45 5.58
CA THR A 673 1.97 0.37 6.21
C THR A 673 2.39 -1.04 5.78
N PRO A 674 2.80 -1.32 4.52
CA PRO A 674 3.29 -2.65 4.13
C PRO A 674 4.48 -3.14 4.95
N PHE A 675 5.37 -2.25 5.40
CA PHE A 675 6.51 -2.63 6.24
C PHE A 675 6.10 -2.94 7.68
N ALA A 676 5.12 -2.20 8.23
CA ALA A 676 4.56 -2.51 9.54
C ALA A 676 3.82 -3.86 9.52
N ASP A 677 3.06 -4.12 8.46
CA ASP A 677 2.38 -5.38 8.19
C ASP A 677 3.38 -6.55 8.12
N GLN A 678 4.47 -6.38 7.38
CA GLN A 678 5.53 -7.38 7.26
C GLN A 678 6.17 -7.69 8.62
N ILE A 679 6.61 -6.69 9.34
CA ILE A 679 7.26 -6.88 10.65
C ILE A 679 6.29 -7.53 11.65
N ARG A 680 5.04 -7.04 11.71
CA ARG A 680 4.04 -7.58 12.61
C ARG A 680 3.79 -9.08 12.40
N ASN A 681 3.58 -9.46 11.17
CA ASN A 681 3.14 -10.80 10.84
C ASN A 681 4.29 -11.80 10.63
N GLU A 682 5.52 -11.35 10.32
CA GLU A 682 6.68 -12.22 10.18
C GLU A 682 7.59 -12.26 11.43
N ALA A 683 7.71 -11.15 12.17
CA ALA A 683 8.47 -11.13 13.42
C ALA A 683 7.63 -11.46 14.65
N GLY A 684 6.28 -11.40 14.55
CA GLY A 684 5.39 -11.66 15.66
C GLY A 684 5.45 -10.61 16.78
N LEU A 685 5.85 -9.37 16.45
CA LEU A 685 6.00 -8.27 17.37
C LEU A 685 4.96 -7.19 17.08
N ALA A 686 4.40 -6.57 18.12
CA ALA A 686 3.48 -5.44 17.95
C ALA A 686 4.14 -4.32 17.14
N THR A 687 3.34 -3.71 16.25
CA THR A 687 3.82 -2.61 15.41
C THR A 687 2.92 -1.38 15.49
N MET A 688 3.54 -0.25 15.28
CA MET A 688 2.90 1.03 15.04
C MET A 688 3.29 1.51 13.65
N CYS A 689 2.31 1.87 12.82
CA CYS A 689 2.58 2.40 11.50
C CYS A 689 2.33 3.90 11.41
N VAL A 690 3.05 4.56 10.51
CA VAL A 690 2.92 5.99 10.19
C VAL A 690 3.10 6.16 8.67
N GLY A 691 2.73 7.31 8.13
CA GLY A 691 3.04 7.68 6.74
C GLY A 691 1.82 7.79 5.83
N THR A 692 1.44 9.03 5.54
CA THR A 692 0.28 9.41 4.71
C THR A 692 -1.02 8.70 5.12
N ILE A 693 -1.26 8.64 6.43
CA ILE A 693 -2.51 8.23 7.05
C ILE A 693 -3.20 9.51 7.48
N THR A 694 -4.38 9.81 6.91
CA THR A 694 -5.01 11.12 7.02
C THR A 694 -6.46 11.10 7.53
N SER A 695 -7.05 9.92 7.70
CA SER A 695 -8.44 9.78 8.14
C SER A 695 -8.62 8.64 9.15
N ALA A 696 -9.68 8.72 9.94
CA ALA A 696 -10.08 7.68 10.88
C ALA A 696 -10.47 6.36 10.18
N ASP A 697 -11.04 6.45 8.99
CA ASP A 697 -11.31 5.30 8.11
C ASP A 697 -10.03 4.50 7.79
N GLN A 698 -8.91 5.21 7.47
CA GLN A 698 -7.63 4.55 7.23
C GLN A 698 -7.07 3.91 8.51
N VAL A 699 -7.25 4.54 9.67
CA VAL A 699 -6.86 3.95 10.96
C VAL A 699 -7.62 2.65 11.20
N ASN A 700 -8.95 2.66 11.05
CA ASN A 700 -9.77 1.46 11.18
C ASN A 700 -9.37 0.39 10.16
N THR A 701 -9.13 0.77 8.90
CA THR A 701 -8.71 -0.16 7.84
C THR A 701 -7.42 -0.90 8.21
N ILE A 702 -6.43 -0.18 8.76
CA ILE A 702 -5.13 -0.77 9.15
C ILE A 702 -5.29 -1.73 10.32
N VAL A 703 -5.98 -1.30 11.37
CA VAL A 703 -6.17 -2.10 12.60
C VAL A 703 -7.04 -3.32 12.32
N ALA A 704 -8.16 -3.13 11.61
CA ALA A 704 -9.09 -4.19 11.25
C ALA A 704 -8.44 -5.28 10.39
N ALA A 705 -7.57 -4.89 9.45
CA ALA A 705 -6.84 -5.84 8.61
C ALA A 705 -5.65 -6.51 9.32
N GLY A 706 -5.33 -6.14 10.56
CA GLY A 706 -4.17 -6.68 11.29
C GLY A 706 -2.82 -6.29 10.70
N ARG A 707 -2.74 -5.12 10.06
CA ARG A 707 -1.50 -4.61 9.44
C ARG A 707 -0.59 -3.89 10.44
N ALA A 708 -1.17 -3.33 11.48
CA ALA A 708 -0.47 -2.75 12.61
C ALA A 708 -1.39 -2.77 13.84
N ASP A 709 -0.81 -2.70 15.03
CA ASP A 709 -1.55 -2.67 16.30
C ASP A 709 -1.91 -1.24 16.71
N LEU A 710 -1.05 -0.29 16.39
CA LEU A 710 -1.22 1.15 16.66
C LEU A 710 -0.99 1.95 15.37
N VAL A 711 -1.61 3.11 15.29
CA VAL A 711 -1.49 4.00 14.12
C VAL A 711 -1.10 5.41 14.56
N ALA A 712 0.09 5.84 14.14
CA ALA A 712 0.61 7.15 14.45
C ALA A 712 0.26 8.16 13.35
N LEU A 713 -0.31 9.28 13.77
CA LEU A 713 -0.69 10.40 12.91
C LEU A 713 0.20 11.60 13.24
N ALA A 714 0.83 12.17 12.21
CA ALA A 714 1.65 13.37 12.33
C ALA A 714 0.87 14.62 11.90
N ARG A 715 0.89 14.92 10.60
CA ARG A 715 0.27 16.14 10.04
C ARG A 715 -1.23 16.30 10.39
N PRO A 716 -2.05 15.25 10.42
CA PRO A 716 -3.44 15.41 10.89
C PRO A 716 -3.52 15.98 12.31
N HIS A 717 -2.70 15.51 13.25
CA HIS A 717 -2.67 16.03 14.61
C HIS A 717 -2.04 17.44 14.73
N LEU A 718 -1.25 17.90 13.76
CA LEU A 718 -0.79 19.29 13.76
C LEU A 718 -1.93 20.25 13.46
N VAL A 719 -2.84 19.86 12.56
CA VAL A 719 -3.98 20.67 12.13
C VAL A 719 -5.16 20.52 13.07
N ASP A 720 -5.44 19.29 13.54
CA ASP A 720 -6.57 18.94 14.39
C ASP A 720 -6.15 18.16 15.62
N PRO A 721 -5.92 18.84 16.76
CA PRO A 721 -5.63 18.16 18.02
C PRO A 721 -6.76 17.26 18.51
N ALA A 722 -8.01 17.52 18.14
CA ALA A 722 -9.20 16.79 18.54
C ALA A 722 -9.59 15.65 17.57
N PHE A 723 -8.73 15.29 16.61
CA PHE A 723 -8.97 14.26 15.61
C PHE A 723 -9.59 12.97 16.20
N THR A 724 -9.05 12.47 17.32
CA THR A 724 -9.54 11.23 17.93
C THR A 724 -10.94 11.40 18.53
N MET A 725 -11.22 12.54 19.12
CA MET A 725 -12.55 12.87 19.68
C MET A 725 -13.61 13.00 18.58
N GLN A 726 -13.26 13.62 17.44
CA GLN A 726 -14.13 13.71 16.26
C GLN A 726 -14.40 12.30 15.67
N ALA A 727 -13.37 11.48 15.55
CA ALA A 727 -13.53 10.11 15.12
C ALA A 727 -14.41 9.29 16.08
N ALA A 728 -14.28 9.50 17.40
CA ALA A 728 -15.14 8.83 18.39
C ALA A 728 -16.62 9.18 18.20
N ALA A 729 -16.93 10.45 17.94
CA ALA A 729 -18.30 10.86 17.66
C ALA A 729 -18.81 10.27 16.33
N TRP A 730 -17.96 10.24 15.29
CA TRP A 730 -18.30 9.65 14.01
C TRP A 730 -18.62 8.15 14.09
N TYR A 731 -17.86 7.38 14.88
CA TYR A 731 -18.08 5.93 15.03
C TYR A 731 -18.93 5.57 16.27
N GLY A 732 -19.45 6.55 17.01
CA GLY A 732 -20.30 6.31 18.17
C GLY A 732 -19.56 5.76 19.39
N ALA A 733 -18.25 5.96 19.52
CA ALA A 733 -17.43 5.43 20.60
C ALA A 733 -17.59 6.27 21.90
N GLN A 734 -18.64 5.99 22.67
CA GLN A 734 -19.01 6.71 23.89
C GLN A 734 -17.97 6.62 25.02
N SER A 735 -17.04 5.66 24.95
CA SER A 735 -15.99 5.44 25.96
C SER A 735 -14.85 6.46 25.89
N ILE A 736 -14.85 7.36 24.90
CA ILE A 736 -13.80 8.37 24.77
C ILE A 736 -13.80 9.30 25.99
N HIS A 737 -12.61 9.53 26.57
CA HIS A 737 -12.48 10.45 27.67
C HIS A 737 -12.54 11.91 27.20
N CYS A 738 -13.32 12.73 27.92
CA CYS A 738 -13.39 14.16 27.69
C CYS A 738 -13.32 14.89 29.04
N PRO A 739 -12.51 15.94 29.17
CA PRO A 739 -12.50 16.73 30.38
C PRO A 739 -13.84 17.45 30.55
N PRO A 740 -14.28 17.68 31.82
CA PRO A 740 -15.60 18.27 32.12
C PRO A 740 -15.87 19.59 31.37
N GLN A 741 -14.84 20.40 31.14
CA GLN A 741 -14.94 21.68 30.47
C GLN A 741 -15.43 21.57 29.01
N TYR A 742 -15.25 20.40 28.36
CA TYR A 742 -15.59 20.17 26.97
C TYR A 742 -16.79 19.25 26.73
N LEU A 743 -17.42 18.73 27.81
CA LEU A 743 -18.55 17.80 27.72
C LEU A 743 -19.71 18.33 26.87
N ALA A 744 -20.11 19.59 27.06
CA ALA A 744 -21.20 20.18 26.25
C ALA A 744 -20.88 20.19 24.74
N GLY A 745 -19.61 20.40 24.37
CA GLY A 745 -19.15 20.34 22.98
C GLY A 745 -19.15 18.92 22.45
N LEU A 746 -18.68 17.96 23.26
CA LEU A 746 -18.64 16.55 22.88
C LEU A 746 -20.05 15.98 22.67
N GLU A 747 -20.98 16.26 23.58
CA GLU A 747 -22.38 15.83 23.45
C GLU A 747 -23.05 16.37 22.19
N GLN A 748 -22.78 17.64 21.84
CA GLN A 748 -23.28 18.23 20.60
C GLN A 748 -22.65 17.54 19.38
N LEU A 749 -21.35 17.26 19.43
CA LEU A 749 -20.62 16.59 18.36
C LEU A 749 -21.19 15.19 18.08
N PHE A 750 -21.47 14.40 19.12
CA PHE A 750 -22.09 13.07 18.98
C PHE A 750 -23.46 13.15 18.29
N ARG A 751 -24.33 14.08 18.76
CA ARG A 751 -25.67 14.27 18.15
C ARG A 751 -25.59 14.69 16.67
N ASN A 752 -24.65 15.56 16.34
CA ASN A 752 -24.50 16.02 14.96
C ASN A 752 -23.96 14.89 14.06
N SER A 753 -22.96 14.15 14.52
CA SER A 753 -22.37 13.02 13.78
C SER A 753 -23.38 11.88 13.58
N GLU A 754 -24.25 11.60 14.55
CA GLU A 754 -25.32 10.62 14.42
C GLU A 754 -26.29 11.02 13.33
N ARG A 755 -26.77 12.26 13.34
CA ARG A 755 -27.67 12.80 12.31
C ARG A 755 -27.04 12.74 10.91
N GLU A 756 -25.78 13.13 10.80
CA GLU A 756 -25.06 13.10 9.53
C GLU A 756 -24.93 11.67 8.96
N ARG A 757 -24.66 10.68 9.82
CA ARG A 757 -24.63 9.26 9.41
C ARG A 757 -26.01 8.77 8.94
N GLU A 758 -27.09 9.18 9.62
CA GLU A 758 -28.45 8.86 9.22
C GLU A 758 -28.79 9.48 7.86
N GLU A 759 -28.46 10.75 7.63
CA GLU A 759 -28.65 11.44 6.36
C GLU A 759 -27.87 10.77 5.21
N ILE A 760 -26.61 10.38 5.44
CA ILE A 760 -25.79 9.64 4.45
C ILE A 760 -26.44 8.29 4.14
N THR A 761 -26.94 7.57 5.13
CA THR A 761 -27.60 6.28 4.96
C THR A 761 -28.89 6.44 4.15
N GLU A 762 -29.69 7.47 4.42
CA GLU A 762 -30.89 7.77 3.63
C GLU A 762 -30.55 8.15 2.18
N LEU A 763 -29.52 8.97 1.98
CA LEU A 763 -29.05 9.33 0.64
C LEU A 763 -28.60 8.09 -0.13
N ARG A 764 -27.90 7.16 0.50
CA ARG A 764 -27.51 5.88 -0.08
C ARG A 764 -28.74 5.05 -0.53
N LEU A 765 -29.77 5.01 0.31
CA LEU A 765 -31.00 4.30 -0.02
C LEU A 765 -31.76 4.94 -1.19
N LYS A 766 -31.67 6.26 -1.32
CA LYS A 766 -32.29 7.04 -2.43
C LYS A 766 -31.47 6.98 -3.71
N VAL A 767 -30.15 7.03 -3.59
CA VAL A 767 -29.19 6.76 -4.66
C VAL A 767 -28.85 5.26 -4.62
N LYS A 768 -29.85 4.38 -4.68
CA LYS A 768 -29.56 3.06 -5.23
C LYS A 768 -28.90 3.35 -6.57
N PRO A 769 -27.69 2.81 -6.87
CA PRO A 769 -27.27 2.71 -8.25
C PRO A 769 -28.51 2.12 -8.88
N LYS A 770 -29.07 2.75 -9.91
CA LYS A 770 -30.03 2.07 -10.78
C LYS A 770 -29.34 0.76 -11.04
N ALA A 771 -29.74 -0.27 -10.33
CA ALA A 771 -29.39 -1.62 -10.68
C ALA A 771 -29.70 -1.55 -12.13
N HIS A 772 -28.67 -1.51 -12.96
CA HIS A 772 -28.85 -1.26 -14.36
C HIS A 772 -30.10 -2.04 -14.71
N ASP A 773 -31.07 -1.41 -15.35
CA ASP A 773 -32.14 -2.14 -16.01
C ASP A 773 -31.46 -3.01 -17.07
N ALA A 774 -30.61 -3.89 -16.59
CA ALA A 774 -29.81 -4.78 -17.38
C ALA A 774 -30.80 -5.88 -17.80
N PRO A 775 -30.97 -6.10 -19.10
CA PRO A 775 -31.93 -7.09 -19.64
C PRO A 775 -31.85 -8.47 -19.00
N TRP A 776 -30.70 -8.79 -18.36
CA TRP A 776 -30.48 -10.09 -17.71
C TRP A 776 -31.19 -10.25 -16.34
N ARG A 777 -31.57 -9.17 -15.63
CA ARG A 777 -32.40 -9.26 -14.42
C ARG A 777 -33.89 -9.54 -14.74
N GLN A 778 -34.35 -9.16 -15.92
CA GLN A 778 -35.71 -9.48 -16.36
C GLN A 778 -35.87 -10.92 -16.86
N ALA A 779 -34.77 -11.64 -17.09
CA ALA A 779 -34.80 -13.04 -17.51
C ALA A 779 -34.63 -14.03 -16.31
N ALA A 780 -34.47 -13.54 -15.08
CA ALA A 780 -34.34 -14.35 -13.86
C ALA A 780 -35.58 -14.30 -12.96
N GLU A 781 -36.62 -13.49 -13.30
CA GLU A 781 -37.99 -13.56 -12.79
C GLU A 781 -38.86 -14.35 -13.79
#